data_4fdfbd7ba1c8459e16fb8eff4431071e
#
_entry.id   4fdfbd7ba1c8459e16fb8eff4431071e
#
_cell.length_a   1.000
_cell.length_b   1.000
_cell.length_c   1.000
_cell.angle_alpha   90.00
_cell.angle_beta   90.00
_cell.angle_gamma   90.00
#
_symmetry.space_group_name_H-M   'P 1'
#
loop_
_entity.id
_entity.type
_entity.pdbx_description
1 polymer ?
#
loop_
_entity_poly.entity_id
_entity_poly.type
_entity_poly.pdbx_seq_one_letter_code
_entity_poly.pdbx_strand_id
1 'polypeptide(L)'
;MSTKDNSSPARLTKRSRASDAGVNLQAKRERTKRPRTSTDNETGKALKDSNALEVSRQFIHDATVEVASSRPANSWTLSWPVAGHFANTDPVLTPDEQYLFLGVESSVHVYSVATSRLFRVLEVGPGDSVVAYRLSPINHDRLHIITLSGSVSEWDWPSNKYVAHWDTAHRTVAADIVYNTSSFDTLFSLRKRKDGKRELSVTPLNTEKPQSTVVLETNAKIDDFRIIGDGQAVVAYGGACIFLGTSCSTQSPDSHKFAWKEVKLATTVTCVDTRGSGPEFGLALGGADGSILVYHILGSAIKNPPRRLHWHRDPVTAVRWSKDGNYILSGGHESVMVLWQLDTGRKQFLPHLSSPICSIVVPKSGSSYVVRLADNRVVVLSARELQPISTITSLQVARLANRCRTVAAVHPQHPEQLLLTVPASHQLTQEGITSTSASVLQTYDVRSGAHISRQALARTNATTLNIGPDGSHILSPDIKHLSISEDGKWMATVDSWSPNPEDVEALDIIPNEMHEVYLKFWRWDESSSLWQLVTRIDSPHQPTYGSASVLSIASRPNSHEFATTGSDGLLRFWRPVGLPKKAAATWKCRNTLDLKGYLPATCLLRSASVCFSEDGSVLAVPMPSTSTNPGLTVLVDVRSCSVKYSKVGIYTGDICAAAFLGRHLLVATKRSLFIWDTVNDSVRTIDSPDMQYDGQLLAVNRRTQTFATASRNLQKKTSSKKFRKSGFTVQIFDINTETLLSRFKLAREPVALLSNSHSVNYIVVDAGAHVQQIGCASKFSEVNHMDNLIEYPDLGLESLFGRHSSGRPLHSEGNAPPSGSIGLASVFGDTPPFVLPPSRVVFRDLVKALSV
;
A
#
# COMPACT_ATOMS: atom_id res chain seq x y z
N MET A 1 -43.34 -41.46 23.66
CA MET A 1 -42.72 -42.77 23.96
C MET A 1 -41.24 -42.49 23.85
N SER A 2 -40.58 -42.09 24.94
CA SER A 2 -39.84 -42.94 25.93
C SER A 2 -38.74 -43.75 25.20
N THR A 3 -37.49 -43.62 25.48
CA THR A 3 -36.67 -43.66 26.71
C THR A 3 -35.25 -43.22 26.30
N LYS A 4 -34.55 -42.35 27.02
CA LYS A 4 -33.55 -42.55 28.09
C LYS A 4 -32.54 -43.68 27.78
N ASP A 5 -31.24 -43.39 27.84
CA ASP A 5 -30.32 -43.27 28.96
C ASP A 5 -28.88 -42.95 28.44
N ASN A 6 -28.24 -41.99 29.03
CA ASN A 6 -27.16 -41.95 30.04
C ASN A 6 -25.87 -42.74 29.68
N SER A 7 -24.75 -42.00 29.56
CA SER A 7 -23.61 -42.14 30.50
C SER A 7 -22.38 -41.27 30.13
N SER A 8 -22.09 -40.32 30.98
CA SER A 8 -20.74 -39.75 31.24
C SER A 8 -20.16 -40.57 32.42
N PRO A 9 -18.95 -40.35 32.95
CA PRO A 9 -17.69 -39.72 32.46
C PRO A 9 -16.44 -40.54 32.86
N ALA A 10 -15.25 -40.14 32.44
CA ALA A 10 -14.01 -40.55 33.14
C ALA A 10 -13.01 -39.43 33.22
N ARG A 11 -12.83 -38.94 34.44
CA ARG A 11 -11.62 -38.21 34.95
C ARG A 11 -10.48 -39.21 35.13
N LEU A 12 -9.26 -38.79 34.90
CA LEU A 12 -8.03 -39.29 35.57
C LEU A 12 -6.96 -38.20 35.45
N THR A 13 -6.73 -37.49 36.48
CA THR A 13 -5.86 -37.52 37.66
C THR A 13 -4.39 -37.15 37.40
N LYS A 14 -4.01 -36.13 38.16
CA LYS A 14 -2.66 -35.60 38.48
C LYS A 14 -1.69 -36.70 38.87
N ARG A 15 -0.42 -36.50 38.55
CA ARG A 15 0.68 -36.93 39.43
C ARG A 15 1.83 -35.90 39.49
N SER A 16 1.98 -35.37 40.66
CA SER A 16 3.11 -34.66 41.22
C SER A 16 4.15 -35.65 41.71
N ARG A 17 5.45 -35.27 41.62
CA ARG A 17 6.52 -35.60 42.57
C ARG A 17 7.73 -34.83 42.12
N ALA A 18 8.26 -33.88 42.88
CA ALA A 18 8.96 -33.83 44.13
C ALA A 18 10.42 -34.34 44.02
N SER A 19 11.28 -33.35 44.22
CA SER A 19 12.55 -33.33 44.96
C SER A 19 13.71 -34.24 44.51
N ASP A 20 14.85 -33.60 44.19
CA ASP A 20 15.94 -33.67 45.19
C ASP A 20 17.01 -32.57 44.98
N ALA A 21 17.57 -32.28 46.12
CA ALA A 21 18.54 -31.23 46.42
C ALA A 21 19.98 -31.63 46.05
N GLY A 22 20.82 -30.64 45.87
CA GLY A 22 22.27 -30.86 45.84
C GLY A 22 23.11 -29.64 45.50
N VAL A 23 23.33 -28.80 46.48
CA VAL A 23 24.64 -28.30 47.00
C VAL A 23 25.57 -27.50 46.09
N ASN A 24 25.66 -26.21 46.43
CA ASN A 24 26.83 -25.34 46.61
C ASN A 24 28.06 -25.50 45.71
N LEU A 25 28.50 -24.37 45.15
CA LEU A 25 29.79 -23.76 45.53
C LEU A 25 29.93 -22.35 44.92
N GLN A 26 30.24 -21.43 45.82
CA GLN A 26 30.63 -20.05 45.60
C GLN A 26 31.96 -19.94 44.84
N ALA A 27 32.09 -18.92 44.00
CA ALA A 27 33.39 -18.24 43.83
C ALA A 27 33.15 -16.76 43.49
N LYS A 28 33.39 -15.96 44.52
CA LYS A 28 33.67 -14.52 44.43
C LYS A 28 34.91 -14.30 43.54
N ARG A 29 34.84 -13.28 42.68
CA ARG A 29 36.05 -12.49 42.36
C ARG A 29 35.69 -11.03 42.22
N GLU A 30 36.08 -10.28 43.20
CA GLU A 30 36.31 -8.84 43.24
C GLU A 30 37.33 -8.41 42.19
N ARG A 31 37.13 -7.27 41.57
CA ARG A 31 38.24 -6.40 41.14
C ARG A 31 37.78 -4.94 41.11
N THR A 32 38.13 -4.25 42.15
CA THR A 32 39.03 -3.10 42.33
C THR A 32 38.86 -1.92 41.40
N LYS A 33 38.39 -0.85 42.05
CA LYS A 33 38.48 0.56 41.65
C LYS A 33 39.90 1.04 41.56
N ARG A 34 40.24 1.92 40.64
CA ARG A 34 41.26 2.96 40.79
C ARG A 34 40.91 4.26 40.09
N PRO A 35 41.57 5.40 40.43
CA PRO A 35 40.81 6.61 40.74
C PRO A 35 41.06 7.77 39.75
N ARG A 36 40.26 8.83 40.00
CA ARG A 36 40.27 10.15 39.35
C ARG A 36 41.65 10.84 39.47
N THR A 37 42.01 11.57 38.42
CA THR A 37 42.73 12.84 38.59
C THR A 37 42.05 13.91 37.74
N SER A 38 41.71 14.97 38.42
CA SER A 38 41.26 16.27 37.96
C SER A 38 42.41 17.07 37.34
N THR A 39 42.14 17.80 36.24
CA THR A 39 42.68 19.15 36.02
C THR A 39 41.76 19.92 35.09
N ASP A 40 41.44 21.10 35.55
CA ASP A 40 40.68 22.14 34.90
C ASP A 40 41.27 22.60 33.56
N ASN A 41 40.40 23.01 32.63
CA ASN A 41 40.53 24.32 32.04
C ASN A 41 39.27 24.69 31.23
N GLU A 42 38.66 25.77 31.64
CA GLU A 42 37.67 26.55 30.88
C GLU A 42 38.30 27.11 29.61
N THR A 43 37.61 26.96 28.50
CA THR A 43 37.38 27.93 27.41
C THR A 43 36.84 27.19 26.19
N GLY A 44 35.64 27.56 25.72
CA GLY A 44 35.13 27.08 24.45
C GLY A 44 33.63 26.78 24.42
N LYS A 45 32.83 27.72 24.88
CA LYS A 45 31.40 27.76 24.53
C LYS A 45 31.21 28.67 23.31
N ALA A 46 31.14 28.07 22.14
CA ALA A 46 30.48 28.58 20.91
C ALA A 46 31.02 27.82 19.70
N LEU A 47 30.56 26.60 19.49
CA LEU A 47 30.66 25.84 18.22
C LEU A 47 30.17 24.41 18.40
N LYS A 48 28.92 24.22 18.80
CA LYS A 48 28.35 22.85 18.90
C LYS A 48 27.01 22.64 18.23
N ASP A 49 26.42 23.67 17.60
CA ASP A 49 25.09 23.53 17.01
C ASP A 49 25.08 23.20 15.50
N SER A 50 26.27 23.23 14.84
CA SER A 50 26.36 22.80 13.43
C SER A 50 26.66 21.30 13.22
N ASN A 51 27.18 20.62 14.25
CA ASN A 51 27.60 19.22 14.13
C ASN A 51 26.49 18.20 14.40
N ALA A 52 25.37 18.56 15.00
CA ALA A 52 24.29 17.62 15.28
C ALA A 52 23.54 17.21 14.00
N LEU A 53 23.43 18.11 13.04
CA LEU A 53 22.82 17.84 11.73
C LEU A 53 23.74 17.06 10.78
N GLU A 54 25.05 17.31 10.85
CA GLU A 54 26.03 16.51 10.10
C GLU A 54 26.22 15.12 10.71
N VAL A 55 26.18 14.98 12.04
CA VAL A 55 26.22 13.67 12.73
C VAL A 55 24.96 12.87 12.44
N SER A 56 23.78 13.48 12.36
CA SER A 56 22.56 12.78 11.94
C SER A 56 22.63 12.32 10.48
N ARG A 57 23.23 13.13 9.59
CA ARG A 57 23.47 12.74 8.20
C ARG A 57 24.53 11.63 8.09
N GLN A 58 25.57 11.66 8.88
CA GLN A 58 26.59 10.62 8.93
C GLN A 58 26.06 9.32 9.55
N PHE A 59 25.22 9.36 10.61
CA PHE A 59 24.59 8.16 11.18
C PHE A 59 23.60 7.48 10.21
N ILE A 60 22.94 8.21 9.36
CA ILE A 60 22.08 7.64 8.30
C ILE A 60 22.93 6.99 7.21
N HIS A 61 24.10 7.56 6.91
CA HIS A 61 25.05 6.99 5.95
C HIS A 61 25.74 5.73 6.49
N ASP A 62 26.10 5.68 7.76
CA ASP A 62 26.82 4.55 8.36
C ASP A 62 25.92 3.36 8.74
N ALA A 63 24.59 3.57 8.89
CA ALA A 63 23.64 2.48 9.16
C ALA A 63 23.24 1.70 7.90
N THR A 64 23.61 2.17 6.71
CA THR A 64 23.22 1.55 5.43
C THR A 64 24.37 0.92 4.66
N VAL A 65 25.63 1.14 5.05
CA VAL A 65 26.79 0.70 4.27
C VAL A 65 27.86 0.06 5.16
N GLU A 66 27.90 -1.27 5.24
CA GLU A 66 29.17 -1.96 5.53
C GLU A 66 29.99 -1.94 4.24
N VAL A 67 30.80 -0.91 4.07
CA VAL A 67 31.72 -0.78 2.91
C VAL A 67 33.05 -1.39 3.29
N ALA A 68 33.48 -2.37 2.51
CA ALA A 68 34.90 -2.71 2.39
C ALA A 68 35.65 -1.47 1.89
N SER A 69 36.70 -1.09 2.62
CA SER A 69 37.50 0.11 2.42
C SER A 69 38.15 0.16 1.02
N SER A 70 37.61 0.97 0.14
CA SER A 70 38.21 1.76 -0.94
C SER A 70 37.07 2.20 -1.88
N ARG A 71 36.75 3.51 -1.94
CA ARG A 71 35.75 4.05 -2.85
C ARG A 71 36.29 4.07 -4.27
N PRO A 72 35.87 3.16 -5.17
CA PRO A 72 36.06 3.34 -6.60
C PRO A 72 34.99 4.29 -7.14
N ALA A 73 35.24 4.94 -8.25
CA ALA A 73 34.38 5.92 -8.94
C ALA A 73 32.98 5.41 -9.39
N ASN A 74 32.57 4.18 -9.05
CA ASN A 74 31.32 3.51 -9.38
C ASN A 74 30.60 2.99 -8.12
N SER A 75 30.37 3.79 -7.09
CA SER A 75 29.61 3.35 -5.93
C SER A 75 28.10 3.35 -6.23
N TRP A 76 27.46 2.20 -6.03
CA TRP A 76 25.99 2.08 -6.06
C TRP A 76 25.39 2.77 -4.84
N THR A 77 24.28 3.47 -5.04
CA THR A 77 23.55 4.17 -3.97
C THR A 77 22.08 3.83 -4.02
N LEU A 78 21.44 3.80 -2.84
CA LEU A 78 20.02 3.63 -2.69
C LEU A 78 19.38 5.01 -2.52
N SER A 79 18.35 5.32 -3.32
CA SER A 79 17.61 6.57 -3.21
C SER A 79 16.74 6.59 -1.95
N TRP A 80 16.31 7.79 -1.56
CA TRP A 80 15.25 7.96 -0.59
C TRP A 80 13.97 7.28 -1.07
N PRO A 81 13.14 6.75 -0.15
CA PRO A 81 11.86 6.16 -0.50
C PRO A 81 10.88 7.23 -0.98
N VAL A 82 10.25 6.98 -2.11
CA VAL A 82 9.17 7.80 -2.69
C VAL A 82 7.87 7.02 -2.56
N ALA A 83 6.73 7.71 -2.60
CA ALA A 83 5.41 7.13 -2.36
C ALA A 83 5.25 6.58 -0.92
N GLY A 84 4.47 5.55 -0.73
CA GLY A 84 4.19 4.92 0.56
C GLY A 84 2.70 4.97 0.93
N HIS A 85 2.29 4.14 1.89
CA HIS A 85 0.95 4.19 2.42
C HIS A 85 0.77 5.40 3.35
N PHE A 86 -0.30 6.15 3.14
CA PHE A 86 -0.68 7.23 4.05
C PHE A 86 -0.97 6.67 5.45
N ALA A 87 -0.41 7.32 6.45
CA ALA A 87 -0.61 6.96 7.85
C ALA A 87 -2.09 7.11 8.24
N ASN A 88 -2.49 6.38 9.30
CA ASN A 88 -3.86 6.49 9.82
C ASN A 88 -4.02 7.72 10.72
N THR A 89 -3.64 8.88 10.17
CA THR A 89 -3.75 10.19 10.81
C THR A 89 -4.67 11.08 10.00
N ASP A 90 -5.29 12.05 10.63
CA ASP A 90 -6.12 13.02 9.92
C ASP A 90 -5.22 13.91 9.05
N PRO A 91 -5.55 14.13 7.78
CA PRO A 91 -4.90 15.12 6.93
C PRO A 91 -4.99 16.52 7.52
N VAL A 92 -3.98 17.35 7.27
CA VAL A 92 -3.98 18.75 7.69
C VAL A 92 -3.89 19.65 6.46
N LEU A 93 -4.82 20.59 6.34
CA LEU A 93 -4.83 21.57 5.24
C LEU A 93 -4.36 22.92 5.80
N THR A 94 -3.58 23.66 4.99
CA THR A 94 -3.23 25.05 5.35
C THR A 94 -4.48 25.93 5.38
N PRO A 95 -4.50 27.03 6.16
CA PRO A 95 -5.67 27.92 6.25
C PRO A 95 -6.08 28.57 4.92
N ASP A 96 -5.12 28.74 4.00
CA ASP A 96 -5.32 29.23 2.63
C ASP A 96 -5.75 28.13 1.65
N GLU A 97 -5.83 26.85 2.13
CA GLU A 97 -6.18 25.66 1.37
C GLU A 97 -5.27 25.34 0.18
N GLN A 98 -4.05 25.90 0.15
CA GLN A 98 -3.11 25.68 -0.95
C GLN A 98 -2.26 24.42 -0.78
N TYR A 99 -2.00 24.00 0.48
CA TYR A 99 -1.14 22.85 0.77
C TYR A 99 -1.82 21.86 1.70
N LEU A 100 -1.64 20.58 1.39
CA LEU A 100 -2.16 19.45 2.17
C LEU A 100 -1.01 18.61 2.72
N PHE A 101 -1.02 18.39 4.04
CA PHE A 101 -0.06 17.56 4.75
C PHE A 101 -0.64 16.15 4.92
N LEU A 102 0.14 15.14 4.55
CA LEU A 102 -0.20 13.73 4.66
C LEU A 102 0.95 12.98 5.32
N GLY A 103 0.68 12.31 6.43
CA GLY A 103 1.66 11.42 7.07
C GLY A 103 1.90 10.18 6.21
N VAL A 104 3.18 9.83 6.03
CA VAL A 104 3.61 8.60 5.36
C VAL A 104 4.65 7.97 6.27
N GLU A 105 4.28 6.92 6.98
CA GLU A 105 5.09 6.18 7.94
C GLU A 105 6.11 7.02 8.75
N SER A 106 7.28 7.30 8.20
CA SER A 106 8.39 8.03 8.87
C SER A 106 8.58 9.46 8.36
N SER A 107 7.63 9.99 7.59
CA SER A 107 7.71 11.32 6.99
C SER A 107 6.33 11.98 6.90
N VAL A 108 6.32 13.29 6.72
CA VAL A 108 5.12 14.02 6.35
C VAL A 108 5.33 14.62 4.97
N HIS A 109 4.45 14.27 4.05
CA HIS A 109 4.45 14.74 2.67
C HIS A 109 3.55 15.96 2.55
N VAL A 110 4.04 17.00 1.91
CA VAL A 110 3.31 18.24 1.62
C VAL A 110 2.95 18.24 0.15
N TYR A 111 1.66 18.30 -0.15
CA TYR A 111 1.15 18.34 -1.52
C TYR A 111 0.54 19.71 -1.83
N SER A 112 0.73 20.19 -3.05
CA SER A 112 -0.02 21.34 -3.55
C SER A 112 -1.43 20.89 -3.96
N VAL A 113 -2.46 21.54 -3.44
CA VAL A 113 -3.86 21.24 -3.75
C VAL A 113 -4.17 21.57 -5.20
N ALA A 114 -3.64 22.68 -5.73
CA ALA A 114 -3.89 23.13 -7.09
C ALA A 114 -3.35 22.16 -8.16
N THR A 115 -2.19 21.53 -7.90
CA THR A 115 -1.51 20.65 -8.88
C THR A 115 -1.59 19.17 -8.52
N SER A 116 -2.08 18.83 -7.32
CA SER A 116 -2.07 17.47 -6.77
C SER A 116 -0.66 16.83 -6.70
N ARG A 117 0.40 17.64 -6.78
CA ARG A 117 1.80 17.16 -6.80
C ARG A 117 2.47 17.31 -5.45
N LEU A 118 3.39 16.39 -5.20
CA LEU A 118 4.27 16.45 -4.04
C LEU A 118 5.15 17.70 -4.12
N PHE A 119 5.01 18.59 -3.14
CA PHE A 119 5.80 19.80 -3.01
C PHE A 119 7.05 19.56 -2.17
N ARG A 120 6.91 18.84 -1.03
CA ARG A 120 8.00 18.63 -0.08
C ARG A 120 7.80 17.39 0.79
N VAL A 121 8.91 16.85 1.29
CA VAL A 121 8.94 15.74 2.24
C VAL A 121 9.68 16.19 3.50
N LEU A 122 9.03 16.05 4.65
CA LEU A 122 9.60 16.32 5.97
C LEU A 122 9.91 14.97 6.64
N GLU A 123 11.19 14.65 6.81
CA GLU A 123 11.64 13.38 7.33
C GLU A 123 11.85 13.45 8.85
N VAL A 124 11.31 12.49 9.58
CA VAL A 124 11.35 12.48 11.05
C VAL A 124 12.51 11.66 11.60
N GLY A 125 13.01 10.73 10.81
CA GLY A 125 14.13 9.86 11.17
C GLY A 125 13.85 8.39 10.87
N PRO A 126 14.90 7.60 10.64
CA PRO A 126 14.75 6.22 10.22
C PRO A 126 14.19 5.34 11.34
N GLY A 127 13.14 4.60 11.02
CA GLY A 127 12.57 3.56 11.87
C GLY A 127 11.58 4.02 12.92
N ASP A 128 11.21 5.28 12.95
CA ASP A 128 10.11 5.81 13.75
C ASP A 128 8.89 6.11 12.86
N SER A 129 7.69 6.05 13.42
CA SER A 129 6.46 6.24 12.66
C SER A 129 5.74 7.50 13.13
N VAL A 130 5.22 8.28 12.18
CA VAL A 130 4.40 9.45 12.46
C VAL A 130 3.05 9.02 13.05
N VAL A 131 2.72 9.55 14.22
CA VAL A 131 1.46 9.29 14.93
C VAL A 131 0.50 10.44 14.78
N ALA A 132 1.00 11.66 14.82
CA ALA A 132 0.20 12.86 14.63
C ALA A 132 1.07 14.00 14.10
N TYR A 133 0.45 14.95 13.44
CA TYR A 133 1.08 16.22 13.05
C TYR A 133 0.05 17.33 13.11
N ARG A 134 0.49 18.52 13.48
CA ARG A 134 -0.35 19.71 13.67
C ARG A 134 0.34 20.96 13.18
N LEU A 135 -0.41 21.75 12.43
CA LEU A 135 0.03 23.08 11.99
C LEU A 135 -0.24 24.07 13.13
N SER A 136 0.75 24.88 13.46
CA SER A 136 0.57 25.92 14.50
C SER A 136 -0.48 26.94 14.04
N PRO A 137 -1.48 27.26 14.86
CA PRO A 137 -2.49 28.26 14.54
C PRO A 137 -1.95 29.70 14.66
N ILE A 138 -0.79 29.90 15.34
CA ILE A 138 -0.15 31.19 15.56
C ILE A 138 0.80 31.49 14.40
N ASN A 139 1.59 30.52 13.99
CA ASN A 139 2.51 30.62 12.86
C ASN A 139 2.29 29.45 11.89
N HIS A 140 1.63 29.72 10.77
CA HIS A 140 1.27 28.71 9.78
C HIS A 140 2.46 28.09 9.03
N ASP A 141 3.67 28.62 9.22
CA ASP A 141 4.90 28.03 8.66
C ASP A 141 5.48 26.96 9.59
N ARG A 142 4.92 26.78 10.80
CA ARG A 142 5.38 25.82 11.79
C ARG A 142 4.50 24.58 11.85
N LEU A 143 5.13 23.41 11.62
CA LEU A 143 4.49 22.10 11.71
C LEU A 143 5.14 21.30 12.84
N HIS A 144 4.32 20.85 13.79
CA HIS A 144 4.75 19.90 14.81
C HIS A 144 4.45 18.48 14.35
N ILE A 145 5.44 17.59 14.42
CA ILE A 145 5.32 16.18 14.06
C ILE A 145 5.62 15.33 15.29
N ILE A 146 4.69 14.44 15.64
CA ILE A 146 4.78 13.54 16.79
C ILE A 146 4.94 12.10 16.31
N THR A 147 5.88 11.38 16.90
CA THR A 147 6.23 10.03 16.50
C THR A 147 5.80 8.97 17.52
N LEU A 148 5.85 7.71 17.10
CA LEU A 148 5.52 6.56 17.93
C LEU A 148 6.48 6.40 19.13
N SER A 149 7.74 6.82 19.01
CA SER A 149 8.71 6.82 20.13
C SER A 149 8.38 7.86 21.19
N GLY A 150 7.53 8.86 20.86
CA GLY A 150 7.21 9.99 21.71
C GLY A 150 8.07 11.22 21.46
N SER A 151 8.83 11.22 20.40
CA SER A 151 9.60 12.36 19.92
C SER A 151 8.65 13.36 19.26
N VAL A 152 8.81 14.64 19.58
CA VAL A 152 8.09 15.77 18.97
C VAL A 152 9.10 16.65 18.28
N SER A 153 8.90 16.95 17.02
CA SER A 153 9.75 17.82 16.23
C SER A 153 8.96 18.98 15.64
N GLU A 154 9.52 20.17 15.71
CA GLU A 154 8.99 21.38 15.08
C GLU A 154 9.77 21.68 13.80
N TRP A 155 9.05 21.87 12.73
CA TRP A 155 9.59 22.16 11.40
C TRP A 155 9.08 23.48 10.86
N ASP A 156 9.97 24.25 10.28
CA ASP A 156 9.65 25.31 9.32
C ASP A 156 9.46 24.63 7.96
N TRP A 157 8.21 24.29 7.64
CA TRP A 157 7.90 23.45 6.49
C TRP A 157 8.17 24.14 5.14
N PRO A 158 7.96 25.47 4.95
CA PRO A 158 8.29 26.12 3.69
C PRO A 158 9.79 26.12 3.40
N SER A 159 10.64 26.31 4.41
CA SER A 159 12.10 26.34 4.24
C SER A 159 12.76 24.97 4.44
N ASN A 160 11.99 23.95 4.84
CA ASN A 160 12.49 22.61 5.20
C ASN A 160 13.56 22.65 6.31
N LYS A 161 13.38 23.51 7.30
CA LYS A 161 14.31 23.66 8.41
C LYS A 161 13.75 23.04 9.68
N TYR A 162 14.57 22.26 10.32
CA TYR A 162 14.32 21.75 11.66
C TYR A 162 14.53 22.88 12.68
N VAL A 163 13.57 23.05 13.60
CA VAL A 163 13.55 24.18 14.54
C VAL A 163 13.78 23.75 15.97
N ALA A 164 12.97 22.81 16.46
CA ALA A 164 13.03 22.36 17.85
C ALA A 164 12.66 20.88 17.99
N HIS A 165 13.07 20.30 19.13
CA HIS A 165 12.83 18.90 19.44
C HIS A 165 12.59 18.68 20.93
N TRP A 166 11.63 17.80 21.21
CA TRP A 166 11.30 17.36 22.57
C TRP A 166 11.19 15.84 22.59
N ASP A 167 11.75 15.21 23.61
CA ASP A 167 11.67 13.76 23.79
C ASP A 167 10.90 13.43 25.08
N THR A 168 9.71 12.86 24.93
CA THR A 168 8.86 12.46 26.07
C THR A 168 9.25 11.10 26.64
N ALA A 169 10.19 10.39 26.01
CA ALA A 169 10.68 9.05 26.39
C ALA A 169 9.59 7.96 26.54
N HIS A 170 8.40 8.18 25.98
CA HIS A 170 7.26 7.27 26.10
C HIS A 170 6.65 6.94 24.75
N ARG A 171 6.28 5.68 24.56
CA ARG A 171 5.61 5.24 23.33
C ARG A 171 4.20 5.82 23.23
N THR A 172 3.99 6.68 22.25
CA THR A 172 2.75 7.42 21.97
C THR A 172 1.93 6.70 20.89
N VAL A 173 0.62 6.55 21.09
CA VAL A 173 -0.31 5.89 20.15
C VAL A 173 -1.18 6.90 19.42
N ALA A 174 -1.60 7.97 20.12
CA ALA A 174 -2.34 9.10 19.59
C ALA A 174 -1.85 10.36 20.30
N ALA A 175 -1.85 11.49 19.63
CA ALA A 175 -1.40 12.76 20.21
C ALA A 175 -2.12 13.96 19.59
N ASP A 176 -2.23 15.03 20.37
CA ASP A 176 -2.69 16.33 19.92
C ASP A 176 -1.99 17.45 20.71
N ILE A 177 -1.89 18.64 20.12
CA ILE A 177 -1.22 19.78 20.74
C ILE A 177 -2.22 20.90 20.96
N VAL A 178 -2.23 21.44 22.16
CA VAL A 178 -2.91 22.68 22.52
C VAL A 178 -1.88 23.81 22.49
N TYR A 179 -2.14 24.79 21.64
CA TYR A 179 -1.28 25.95 21.46
C TYR A 179 -1.70 27.07 22.39
N ASN A 180 -0.77 27.56 23.19
CA ASN A 180 -1.00 28.62 24.15
C ASN A 180 -0.27 29.90 23.73
N THR A 181 -0.97 31.02 23.71
CA THR A 181 -0.37 32.32 23.39
C THR A 181 0.42 32.94 24.57
N SER A 182 0.11 32.55 25.80
CA SER A 182 0.68 33.11 27.02
C SER A 182 1.58 32.17 27.80
N SER A 183 1.67 30.91 27.40
CA SER A 183 2.48 29.87 28.06
C SER A 183 3.06 28.89 27.01
N PHE A 184 3.71 27.84 27.46
CA PHE A 184 4.24 26.80 26.56
C PHE A 184 3.12 25.96 25.93
N ASP A 185 3.37 25.50 24.71
CA ASP A 185 2.50 24.57 24.03
C ASP A 185 2.40 23.26 24.83
N THR A 186 1.24 22.68 24.84
CA THR A 186 0.94 21.50 25.68
C THR A 186 0.58 20.30 24.82
N LEU A 187 1.36 19.24 24.94
CA LEU A 187 1.14 17.96 24.27
C LEU A 187 0.21 17.06 25.11
N PHE A 188 -0.91 16.67 24.54
CA PHE A 188 -1.73 15.58 25.03
C PHE A 188 -1.33 14.31 24.28
N SER A 189 -1.01 13.24 25.01
CA SER A 189 -0.55 12.00 24.41
C SER A 189 -1.18 10.77 25.05
N LEU A 190 -1.71 9.88 24.22
CA LEU A 190 -2.18 8.56 24.62
C LEU A 190 -1.00 7.61 24.60
N ARG A 191 -0.59 7.12 25.78
CA ARG A 191 0.58 6.28 25.95
C ARG A 191 0.20 4.81 26.13
N LYS A 192 1.08 3.94 25.68
CA LYS A 192 0.98 2.50 25.93
C LYS A 192 1.94 2.12 27.06
N ARG A 193 1.39 1.66 28.18
CA ARG A 193 2.16 1.11 29.32
C ARG A 193 2.77 -0.25 28.97
N LYS A 194 3.73 -0.67 29.81
CA LYS A 194 4.37 -1.99 29.68
C LYS A 194 3.40 -3.14 29.91
N ASP A 195 2.35 -2.94 30.70
CA ASP A 195 1.27 -3.90 30.97
C ASP A 195 0.23 -3.98 29.82
N GLY A 196 0.41 -3.17 28.76
CA GLY A 196 -0.48 -3.13 27.59
C GLY A 196 -1.65 -2.16 27.73
N LYS A 197 -1.91 -1.61 28.91
CA LYS A 197 -2.95 -0.58 29.14
C LYS A 197 -2.54 0.74 28.50
N ARG A 198 -3.50 1.60 28.27
CA ARG A 198 -3.30 2.96 27.75
C ARG A 198 -3.67 3.99 28.79
N GLU A 199 -2.91 5.06 28.85
CA GLU A 199 -3.13 6.20 29.75
C GLU A 199 -3.01 7.51 28.95
N LEU A 200 -3.82 8.50 29.33
CA LEU A 200 -3.71 9.84 28.76
C LEU A 200 -2.81 10.68 29.65
N SER A 201 -1.86 11.36 29.05
CA SER A 201 -0.92 12.23 29.75
C SER A 201 -0.80 13.57 29.06
N VAL A 202 -0.44 14.55 29.85
CA VAL A 202 -0.21 15.94 29.44
C VAL A 202 1.23 16.30 29.71
N THR A 203 1.86 16.97 28.74
CA THR A 203 3.28 17.28 28.75
C THR A 203 3.49 18.71 28.23
N PRO A 204 3.93 19.67 29.05
CA PRO A 204 4.28 21.00 28.57
C PRO A 204 5.59 20.95 27.79
N LEU A 205 5.64 21.57 26.62
CA LEU A 205 6.82 21.57 25.73
C LEU A 205 7.75 22.77 26.07
N ASN A 206 8.31 22.77 27.30
CA ASN A 206 9.11 23.87 27.82
C ASN A 206 10.61 23.57 27.93
N THR A 207 10.98 22.31 27.88
CA THR A 207 12.37 21.84 27.97
C THR A 207 12.58 20.69 26.98
N GLU A 208 13.82 20.38 26.60
CA GLU A 208 14.14 19.27 25.70
C GLU A 208 13.64 17.91 26.21
N LYS A 209 13.58 17.72 27.54
CA LYS A 209 13.07 16.53 28.21
C LYS A 209 11.91 16.87 29.15
N PRO A 210 10.73 17.16 28.60
CA PRO A 210 9.61 17.63 29.37
C PRO A 210 9.05 16.55 30.29
N GLN A 211 8.60 16.95 31.48
CA GLN A 211 7.93 16.04 32.40
C GLN A 211 6.48 15.88 32.06
N SER A 212 6.03 14.66 32.02
CA SER A 212 4.68 14.31 31.66
C SER A 212 3.86 13.95 32.90
N THR A 213 2.64 14.49 33.01
CA THR A 213 1.67 14.16 34.06
C THR A 213 0.56 13.29 33.49
N VAL A 214 0.21 12.20 34.19
CA VAL A 214 -0.92 11.34 33.81
C VAL A 214 -2.22 12.00 34.28
N VAL A 215 -3.17 12.20 33.37
CA VAL A 215 -4.46 12.85 33.64
C VAL A 215 -5.63 11.87 33.62
N LEU A 216 -5.50 10.74 32.92
CA LEU A 216 -6.48 9.66 32.93
C LEU A 216 -5.78 8.30 32.96
N GLU A 217 -6.06 7.54 34.02
CA GLU A 217 -5.65 6.14 34.14
C GLU A 217 -6.91 5.27 34.28
N THR A 218 -7.08 4.30 33.39
CA THR A 218 -8.26 3.42 33.40
C THR A 218 -7.87 2.00 32.99
N ASN A 219 -8.68 1.04 33.45
CA ASN A 219 -8.58 -0.36 33.02
C ASN A 219 -9.30 -0.62 31.68
N ALA A 220 -10.15 0.32 31.24
CA ALA A 220 -10.84 0.21 29.96
C ALA A 220 -9.88 0.49 28.78
N LYS A 221 -10.19 -0.08 27.64
CA LYS A 221 -9.46 0.18 26.40
C LYS A 221 -9.77 1.61 25.94
N ILE A 222 -8.74 2.44 25.75
CA ILE A 222 -8.85 3.75 25.10
C ILE A 222 -8.25 3.62 23.71
N ASP A 223 -8.99 4.00 22.68
CA ASP A 223 -8.52 3.93 21.29
C ASP A 223 -7.98 5.28 20.78
N ASP A 224 -8.67 6.37 21.10
CA ASP A 224 -8.29 7.73 20.68
C ASP A 224 -8.96 8.78 21.62
N PHE A 225 -8.65 10.05 21.43
CA PHE A 225 -9.23 11.15 22.19
C PHE A 225 -9.42 12.41 21.32
N ARG A 226 -10.24 13.35 21.83
CA ARG A 226 -10.45 14.67 21.22
C ARG A 226 -10.38 15.75 22.29
N ILE A 227 -9.78 16.87 21.95
CA ILE A 227 -9.63 18.04 22.84
C ILE A 227 -10.63 19.10 22.43
N ILE A 228 -11.20 19.77 23.41
CA ILE A 228 -12.23 20.80 23.23
C ILE A 228 -11.78 22.09 23.90
N GLY A 229 -11.95 23.22 23.21
CA GLY A 229 -11.77 24.53 23.76
C GLY A 229 -10.40 24.75 24.45
N ASP A 230 -9.33 24.69 23.68
CA ASP A 230 -7.95 24.93 24.16
C ASP A 230 -7.58 24.14 25.43
N GLY A 231 -8.06 22.88 25.52
CA GLY A 231 -7.79 22.00 26.65
C GLY A 231 -8.75 22.09 27.81
N GLN A 232 -9.86 22.80 27.69
CA GLN A 232 -10.87 22.92 28.77
C GLN A 232 -11.65 21.63 29.01
N ALA A 233 -11.87 20.86 27.95
CA ALA A 233 -12.47 19.54 28.05
C ALA A 233 -11.76 18.54 27.13
N VAL A 234 -11.83 17.27 27.51
CA VAL A 234 -11.24 16.15 26.73
C VAL A 234 -12.24 15.00 26.70
N VAL A 235 -12.44 14.44 25.54
CA VAL A 235 -13.23 13.23 25.34
C VAL A 235 -12.31 12.11 24.91
N ALA A 236 -12.06 11.12 25.76
CA ALA A 236 -11.37 9.90 25.41
C ALA A 236 -12.39 8.77 25.19
N TYR A 237 -12.13 7.87 24.22
CA TYR A 237 -13.07 6.81 23.89
C TYR A 237 -12.35 5.52 23.49
N GLY A 238 -13.04 4.40 23.67
CA GLY A 238 -12.57 3.09 23.27
C GLY A 238 -13.52 1.96 23.68
N GLY A 239 -13.70 0.99 22.80
CA GLY A 239 -14.71 -0.03 23.01
C GLY A 239 -16.11 0.57 23.13
N ALA A 240 -16.87 0.16 24.14
CA ALA A 240 -18.21 0.68 24.41
C ALA A 240 -18.22 1.76 25.51
N CYS A 241 -17.12 2.48 25.73
CA CYS A 241 -16.96 3.49 26.76
C CYS A 241 -16.47 4.82 26.20
N ILE A 242 -16.97 5.91 26.77
CA ILE A 242 -16.44 7.27 26.62
C ILE A 242 -16.11 7.87 27.98
N PHE A 243 -15.05 8.62 28.06
CA PHE A 243 -14.58 9.32 29.23
C PHE A 243 -14.64 10.81 28.96
N LEU A 244 -15.47 11.52 29.72
CA LEU A 244 -15.65 12.96 29.63
C LEU A 244 -14.81 13.61 30.74
N GLY A 245 -13.76 14.31 30.36
CA GLY A 245 -12.90 15.07 31.28
C GLY A 245 -13.16 16.56 31.14
N THR A 246 -13.43 17.24 32.25
CA THR A 246 -13.53 18.69 32.30
C THR A 246 -12.45 19.25 33.23
N SER A 247 -11.74 20.30 32.77
CA SER A 247 -10.68 20.94 33.55
C SER A 247 -11.24 21.55 34.83
N CYS A 248 -10.60 21.25 35.96
CA CYS A 248 -10.97 21.75 37.28
C CYS A 248 -10.16 22.98 37.72
N SER A 249 -9.19 23.40 36.91
CA SER A 249 -8.20 24.42 37.32
C SER A 249 -8.72 25.84 37.06
N THR A 250 -8.93 26.57 38.13
CA THR A 250 -9.27 28.03 38.10
C THR A 250 -8.09 28.94 38.51
N GLN A 251 -6.94 28.40 38.94
CA GLN A 251 -5.95 29.27 39.61
C GLN A 251 -4.45 29.06 39.26
N SER A 252 -4.09 28.07 38.48
CA SER A 252 -2.71 27.95 38.00
C SER A 252 -2.62 27.29 36.63
N PRO A 253 -1.88 27.86 35.65
CA PRO A 253 -1.77 27.33 34.30
C PRO A 253 -1.01 25.97 34.22
N ASP A 254 -0.30 25.56 35.29
CA ASP A 254 0.58 24.40 35.29
C ASP A 254 -0.02 23.11 35.84
N SER A 255 -1.25 23.13 36.42
CA SER A 255 -1.90 21.93 36.95
C SER A 255 -3.12 21.50 36.13
N HIS A 256 -2.90 20.70 35.10
CA HIS A 256 -3.98 20.09 34.33
C HIS A 256 -4.66 18.97 35.13
N LYS A 257 -5.63 19.35 36.01
CA LYS A 257 -6.48 18.41 36.72
C LYS A 257 -7.84 18.34 36.02
N PHE A 258 -8.28 17.12 35.69
CA PHE A 258 -9.56 16.87 35.05
C PHE A 258 -10.48 16.08 35.98
N ALA A 259 -11.75 16.50 36.05
CA ALA A 259 -12.81 15.65 36.60
C ALA A 259 -13.34 14.74 35.51
N TRP A 260 -13.19 13.44 35.70
CA TRP A 260 -13.56 12.42 34.71
C TRP A 260 -14.90 11.78 35.02
N LYS A 261 -15.73 11.60 34.01
CA LYS A 261 -16.96 10.82 34.04
C LYS A 261 -16.95 9.75 32.96
N GLU A 262 -17.10 8.50 33.39
CA GLU A 262 -17.25 7.36 32.45
C GLU A 262 -18.71 7.21 32.04
N VAL A 263 -18.96 7.05 30.76
CA VAL A 263 -20.29 6.74 30.19
C VAL A 263 -20.17 5.46 29.35
N LYS A 264 -20.97 4.49 29.72
CA LYS A 264 -21.06 3.20 29.00
C LYS A 264 -22.14 3.28 27.95
N LEU A 265 -21.84 2.79 26.76
CA LEU A 265 -22.71 2.78 25.60
C LEU A 265 -23.14 1.35 25.25
N ALA A 266 -24.21 1.23 24.50
CA ALA A 266 -24.70 -0.07 24.03
C ALA A 266 -23.85 -0.67 22.91
N THR A 267 -23.18 0.20 22.15
CA THR A 267 -22.37 -0.21 20.96
C THR A 267 -20.94 0.28 21.11
N THR A 268 -20.02 -0.37 20.38
CA THR A 268 -18.62 0.07 20.33
C THR A 268 -18.50 1.36 19.53
N VAL A 269 -17.77 2.33 20.06
CA VAL A 269 -17.48 3.62 19.43
C VAL A 269 -16.31 3.46 18.47
N THR A 270 -16.49 3.92 17.26
CA THR A 270 -15.46 3.84 16.18
C THR A 270 -14.80 5.19 15.91
N CYS A 271 -15.56 6.27 16.04
CA CYS A 271 -15.06 7.63 15.81
C CYS A 271 -15.85 8.64 16.64
N VAL A 272 -15.22 9.77 16.90
CA VAL A 272 -15.78 10.85 17.73
C VAL A 272 -15.42 12.19 17.12
N ASP A 273 -16.37 13.12 17.15
CA ASP A 273 -16.12 14.52 16.88
C ASP A 273 -16.89 15.42 17.85
N THR A 274 -16.37 16.62 18.07
CA THR A 274 -16.91 17.56 19.06
C THR A 274 -17.07 18.94 18.47
N ARG A 275 -18.09 19.68 18.93
CA ARG A 275 -18.38 21.03 18.50
C ARG A 275 -18.62 21.92 19.70
N GLY A 276 -17.96 23.06 19.75
CA GLY A 276 -18.08 24.05 20.80
C GLY A 276 -16.73 24.35 21.46
N SER A 277 -16.67 25.45 22.19
CA SER A 277 -15.48 25.91 22.91
C SER A 277 -15.89 26.24 24.33
N GLY A 278 -15.77 25.31 25.25
CA GLY A 278 -16.12 25.54 26.64
C GLY A 278 -16.83 24.40 27.32
N PRO A 279 -17.49 24.62 28.45
CA PRO A 279 -18.14 23.57 29.22
C PRO A 279 -19.41 23.01 28.55
N GLU A 280 -19.96 23.72 27.58
CA GLU A 280 -21.11 23.30 26.80
C GLU A 280 -20.67 22.96 25.38
N PHE A 281 -20.85 21.70 24.99
CA PHE A 281 -20.44 21.25 23.67
C PHE A 281 -21.34 20.15 23.10
N GLY A 282 -21.38 20.06 21.76
CA GLY A 282 -21.99 18.97 21.05
C GLY A 282 -20.99 17.83 20.88
N LEU A 283 -21.45 16.59 21.04
CA LEU A 283 -20.64 15.39 20.86
C LEU A 283 -21.34 14.48 19.85
N ALA A 284 -20.65 14.12 18.79
CA ALA A 284 -21.11 13.16 17.80
C ALA A 284 -20.24 11.90 17.86
N LEU A 285 -20.89 10.74 18.00
CA LEU A 285 -20.26 9.42 18.12
C LEU A 285 -20.69 8.54 16.96
N GLY A 286 -19.73 7.97 16.23
CA GLY A 286 -20.01 6.91 15.28
C GLY A 286 -19.92 5.54 15.95
N GLY A 287 -20.86 4.66 15.66
CA GLY A 287 -20.95 3.32 16.21
C GLY A 287 -20.57 2.22 15.22
N ALA A 288 -20.15 1.09 15.73
CA ALA A 288 -19.88 -0.10 14.93
C ALA A 288 -21.16 -0.73 14.33
N ASP A 289 -22.32 -0.34 14.85
CA ASP A 289 -23.65 -0.72 14.36
C ASP A 289 -24.17 0.19 13.21
N GLY A 290 -23.33 1.10 12.69
CA GLY A 290 -23.73 2.06 11.67
C GLY A 290 -24.56 3.23 12.18
N SER A 291 -24.81 3.35 13.50
CA SER A 291 -25.53 4.47 14.08
C SER A 291 -24.60 5.62 14.46
N ILE A 292 -25.14 6.82 14.43
CA ILE A 292 -24.48 8.03 14.92
C ILE A 292 -25.31 8.58 16.08
N LEU A 293 -24.68 8.76 17.22
CA LEU A 293 -25.31 9.31 18.42
C LEU A 293 -24.85 10.75 18.64
N VAL A 294 -25.79 11.68 18.74
CA VAL A 294 -25.52 13.09 18.94
C VAL A 294 -25.99 13.51 20.33
N TYR A 295 -25.05 13.98 21.14
CA TYR A 295 -25.28 14.43 22.52
C TYR A 295 -25.04 15.93 22.65
N HIS A 296 -25.75 16.54 23.58
CA HIS A 296 -25.45 17.85 24.12
C HIS A 296 -24.94 17.71 25.56
N ILE A 297 -23.74 18.18 25.78
CA ILE A 297 -23.01 18.04 27.05
C ILE A 297 -22.85 19.40 27.70
N LEU A 298 -23.11 19.50 28.99
CA LEU A 298 -22.82 20.63 29.82
C LEU A 298 -21.88 20.21 30.96
N GLY A 299 -20.63 20.69 30.93
CA GLY A 299 -19.61 20.19 31.84
C GLY A 299 -19.40 18.67 31.66
N SER A 300 -19.66 17.89 32.70
CA SER A 300 -19.65 16.43 32.64
C SER A 300 -21.04 15.81 32.55
N ALA A 301 -22.12 16.61 32.43
CA ALA A 301 -23.50 16.14 32.44
C ALA A 301 -24.07 16.06 31.02
N ILE A 302 -24.77 14.95 30.74
CA ILE A 302 -25.54 14.78 29.51
C ILE A 302 -26.90 15.42 29.73
N LYS A 303 -27.25 16.48 28.98
CA LYS A 303 -28.49 17.23 29.15
C LYS A 303 -29.74 16.46 28.72
N ASN A 304 -29.67 15.73 27.61
CA ASN A 304 -30.82 15.06 26.99
C ASN A 304 -30.41 13.68 26.47
N PRO A 305 -31.40 12.79 26.23
CA PRO A 305 -31.10 11.55 25.52
C PRO A 305 -30.51 11.84 24.12
N PRO A 306 -29.62 10.97 23.60
CA PRO A 306 -28.96 11.21 22.35
C PRO A 306 -29.94 11.20 21.17
N ARG A 307 -29.74 12.11 20.24
CA ARG A 307 -30.39 11.97 18.94
C ARG A 307 -29.67 10.89 18.14
N ARG A 308 -30.41 9.86 17.72
CA ARG A 308 -29.86 8.78 16.90
C ARG A 308 -30.10 9.08 15.42
N LEU A 309 -29.01 9.07 14.63
CA LEU A 309 -29.02 9.12 13.17
C LEU A 309 -28.58 7.74 12.68
N HIS A 310 -29.31 7.16 11.72
CA HIS A 310 -28.98 5.83 11.22
C HIS A 310 -29.29 5.74 9.74
N TRP A 311 -28.26 5.39 8.97
CA TRP A 311 -28.33 5.08 7.54
C TRP A 311 -27.24 4.08 7.16
N HIS A 312 -26.05 4.19 7.77
CA HIS A 312 -24.96 3.26 7.51
C HIS A 312 -25.35 1.86 7.98
N ARG A 313 -25.04 0.88 7.15
CA ARG A 313 -25.19 -0.55 7.48
C ARG A 313 -23.99 -1.06 8.26
N ASP A 314 -22.79 -0.63 7.83
CA ASP A 314 -21.50 -1.04 8.35
C ASP A 314 -20.98 0.01 9.35
N PRO A 315 -19.87 -0.27 10.06
CA PRO A 315 -19.28 0.67 11.00
C PRO A 315 -19.03 2.06 10.41
N VAL A 316 -19.43 3.08 11.14
CA VAL A 316 -19.11 4.47 10.79
C VAL A 316 -17.66 4.74 11.16
N THR A 317 -16.79 5.03 10.20
CA THR A 317 -15.35 5.22 10.43
C THR A 317 -14.98 6.67 10.62
N ALA A 318 -15.80 7.60 10.15
CA ALA A 318 -15.58 9.03 10.27
C ALA A 318 -16.89 9.77 10.53
N VAL A 319 -16.85 10.68 11.51
CA VAL A 319 -17.93 11.64 11.81
C VAL A 319 -17.29 12.99 12.02
N ARG A 320 -17.83 14.06 11.41
CA ARG A 320 -17.38 15.44 11.60
C ARG A 320 -18.56 16.40 11.59
N TRP A 321 -18.49 17.41 12.44
CA TRP A 321 -19.37 18.56 12.35
C TRP A 321 -18.95 19.48 11.20
N SER A 322 -19.92 20.05 10.48
CA SER A 322 -19.65 21.19 9.61
C SER A 322 -19.24 22.41 10.46
N LYS A 323 -18.52 23.35 9.84
CA LYS A 323 -18.05 24.55 10.53
C LYS A 323 -19.18 25.34 11.18
N ASP A 324 -20.32 25.49 10.47
CA ASP A 324 -21.51 26.18 10.95
C ASP A 324 -22.32 25.35 11.97
N GLY A 325 -22.04 24.04 12.04
CA GLY A 325 -22.67 23.08 12.91
C GLY A 325 -24.10 22.70 12.55
N ASN A 326 -24.56 23.07 11.38
CA ASN A 326 -25.89 22.72 10.88
C ASN A 326 -25.91 21.30 10.31
N TYR A 327 -24.74 20.80 9.94
CA TYR A 327 -24.58 19.48 9.34
C TYR A 327 -23.62 18.60 10.15
N ILE A 328 -23.87 17.30 10.07
CA ILE A 328 -22.91 16.25 10.39
C ILE A 328 -22.53 15.54 9.11
N LEU A 329 -21.23 15.38 8.87
CA LEU A 329 -20.69 14.56 7.80
C LEU A 329 -20.34 13.20 8.38
N SER A 330 -20.70 12.13 7.69
CA SER A 330 -20.34 10.79 8.09
C SER A 330 -19.88 9.95 6.91
N GLY A 331 -19.02 8.99 7.18
CA GLY A 331 -18.52 8.05 6.20
C GLY A 331 -18.20 6.71 6.85
N GLY A 332 -18.29 5.66 6.08
CA GLY A 332 -18.09 4.29 6.53
C GLY A 332 -17.57 3.38 5.43
N HIS A 333 -17.79 2.10 5.60
CA HIS A 333 -17.34 1.07 4.67
C HIS A 333 -18.12 1.08 3.34
N GLU A 334 -19.29 1.69 3.29
CA GLU A 334 -20.15 1.76 2.10
C GLU A 334 -19.59 2.65 0.98
N SER A 335 -18.46 3.34 1.23
CA SER A 335 -17.85 4.30 0.30
C SER A 335 -18.78 5.45 -0.10
N VAL A 336 -19.69 5.82 0.79
CA VAL A 336 -20.65 6.91 0.64
C VAL A 336 -20.44 7.91 1.77
N MET A 337 -20.26 9.17 1.42
CA MET A 337 -20.29 10.26 2.40
C MET A 337 -21.74 10.76 2.55
N VAL A 338 -22.22 10.85 3.78
CA VAL A 338 -23.56 11.32 4.10
C VAL A 338 -23.48 12.65 4.85
N LEU A 339 -24.19 13.66 4.37
CA LEU A 339 -24.37 14.94 5.03
C LEU A 339 -25.76 14.95 5.69
N TRP A 340 -25.80 15.12 6.99
CA TRP A 340 -27.00 15.13 7.80
C TRP A 340 -27.33 16.56 8.17
N GLN A 341 -28.42 17.11 7.66
CA GLN A 341 -28.95 18.40 8.11
C GLN A 341 -29.71 18.20 9.42
N LEU A 342 -29.19 18.77 10.51
CA LEU A 342 -29.72 18.47 11.83
C LEU A 342 -31.11 19.03 12.07
N ASP A 343 -31.42 20.26 11.59
CA ASP A 343 -32.69 20.91 11.81
C ASP A 343 -33.83 20.20 11.05
N THR A 344 -33.64 19.89 9.78
CA THR A 344 -34.70 19.36 8.92
C THR A 344 -34.71 17.81 8.88
N GLY A 345 -33.65 17.17 9.36
CA GLY A 345 -33.47 15.71 9.23
C GLY A 345 -33.17 15.23 7.80
N ARG A 346 -33.00 16.15 6.84
CA ARG A 346 -32.67 15.81 5.46
C ARG A 346 -31.28 15.21 5.38
N LYS A 347 -31.10 14.30 4.41
CA LYS A 347 -29.83 13.66 4.11
C LYS A 347 -29.42 13.99 2.67
N GLN A 348 -28.14 14.28 2.47
CA GLN A 348 -27.54 14.38 1.16
C GLN A 348 -26.43 13.35 1.06
N PHE A 349 -26.29 12.73 -0.09
CA PHE A 349 -25.34 11.65 -0.30
C PHE A 349 -24.32 12.04 -1.37
N LEU A 350 -23.06 11.76 -1.10
CA LEU A 350 -22.01 11.69 -2.12
C LEU A 350 -21.67 10.22 -2.33
N PRO A 351 -22.27 9.57 -3.33
CA PRO A 351 -22.05 8.16 -3.61
C PRO A 351 -20.78 7.92 -4.42
N HIS A 352 -20.41 6.64 -4.56
CA HIS A 352 -19.38 6.15 -5.50
C HIS A 352 -17.98 6.69 -5.27
N LEU A 353 -17.59 6.88 -4.01
CA LEU A 353 -16.18 7.02 -3.69
C LEU A 353 -15.47 5.69 -4.00
N SER A 354 -14.20 5.77 -4.40
CA SER A 354 -13.46 4.60 -4.91
C SER A 354 -13.20 3.50 -3.89
N SER A 355 -13.35 3.79 -2.59
CA SER A 355 -13.01 2.88 -1.51
C SER A 355 -13.65 3.33 -0.19
N PRO A 356 -13.69 2.49 0.86
CA PRO A 356 -14.14 2.87 2.20
C PRO A 356 -13.50 4.17 2.69
N ILE A 357 -14.30 4.98 3.36
CA ILE A 357 -13.84 6.23 3.98
C ILE A 357 -13.10 5.90 5.26
N CYS A 358 -11.86 6.36 5.40
CA CYS A 358 -11.05 6.19 6.61
C CYS A 358 -11.11 7.40 7.54
N SER A 359 -11.10 8.61 6.99
CA SER A 359 -11.29 9.84 7.76
C SER A 359 -11.89 10.94 6.90
N ILE A 360 -12.58 11.87 7.56
CA ILE A 360 -13.09 13.11 6.99
C ILE A 360 -12.51 14.23 7.82
N VAL A 361 -12.03 15.29 7.20
CA VAL A 361 -11.56 16.50 7.88
C VAL A 361 -12.30 17.70 7.32
N VAL A 362 -12.78 18.56 8.22
CA VAL A 362 -13.39 19.84 7.88
C VAL A 362 -12.40 20.93 8.28
N PRO A 363 -11.78 21.63 7.32
CA PRO A 363 -10.86 22.72 7.59
C PRO A 363 -11.53 23.88 8.32
N LYS A 364 -10.73 24.73 8.99
CA LYS A 364 -11.24 25.93 9.69
C LYS A 364 -11.92 26.93 8.74
N SER A 365 -11.55 26.96 7.46
CA SER A 365 -12.21 27.75 6.41
C SER A 365 -13.67 27.31 6.20
N GLY A 366 -13.91 25.99 6.17
CA GLY A 366 -15.21 25.39 5.89
C GLY A 366 -15.60 25.42 4.42
N SER A 367 -14.66 25.81 3.52
CA SER A 367 -14.87 25.87 2.06
C SER A 367 -14.67 24.53 1.37
N SER A 368 -13.94 23.61 2.01
CA SER A 368 -13.66 22.26 1.49
C SER A 368 -13.84 21.18 2.54
N TYR A 369 -13.86 19.93 2.08
CA TYR A 369 -13.79 18.71 2.89
C TYR A 369 -12.65 17.86 2.39
N VAL A 370 -11.83 17.33 3.30
CA VAL A 370 -10.76 16.40 2.95
C VAL A 370 -11.17 14.99 3.36
N VAL A 371 -11.26 14.09 2.38
CA VAL A 371 -11.69 12.71 2.59
C VAL A 371 -10.53 11.77 2.27
N ARG A 372 -10.08 11.00 3.26
CA ARG A 372 -9.08 9.96 3.09
C ARG A 372 -9.75 8.61 2.93
N LEU A 373 -9.37 7.89 1.89
CA LEU A 373 -9.91 6.61 1.48
C LEU A 373 -8.95 5.45 1.78
N ALA A 374 -9.47 4.24 1.86
CA ALA A 374 -8.69 3.04 2.17
C ALA A 374 -7.75 2.60 1.03
N ASP A 375 -8.00 3.07 -0.19
CA ASP A 375 -7.19 2.78 -1.38
C ASP A 375 -5.97 3.70 -1.55
N ASN A 376 -5.50 4.28 -0.46
CA ASN A 376 -4.35 5.20 -0.44
C ASN A 376 -4.58 6.47 -1.26
N ARG A 377 -5.81 6.96 -1.24
CA ARG A 377 -6.26 8.16 -1.92
C ARG A 377 -6.80 9.18 -0.91
N VAL A 378 -6.52 10.44 -1.19
CA VAL A 378 -7.09 11.58 -0.46
C VAL A 378 -7.75 12.49 -1.48
N VAL A 379 -9.01 12.84 -1.24
CA VAL A 379 -9.80 13.73 -2.10
C VAL A 379 -10.14 14.98 -1.33
N VAL A 380 -9.87 16.14 -1.92
CA VAL A 380 -10.30 17.45 -1.45
C VAL A 380 -11.55 17.82 -2.23
N LEU A 381 -12.68 17.97 -1.54
CA LEU A 381 -14.00 18.24 -2.13
C LEU A 381 -14.39 19.69 -1.83
N SER A 382 -15.03 20.36 -2.78
CA SER A 382 -15.72 21.62 -2.54
C SER A 382 -16.90 21.40 -1.59
N ALA A 383 -16.99 22.19 -0.52
CA ALA A 383 -18.12 22.08 0.42
C ALA A 383 -19.46 22.50 -0.21
N ARG A 384 -19.42 23.38 -1.23
CA ARG A 384 -20.61 23.86 -1.91
C ARG A 384 -21.17 22.86 -2.92
N GLU A 385 -20.30 22.31 -3.75
CA GLU A 385 -20.71 21.52 -4.92
C GLU A 385 -20.49 20.01 -4.70
N LEU A 386 -19.73 19.64 -3.68
CA LEU A 386 -19.27 18.27 -3.39
C LEU A 386 -18.50 17.65 -4.56
N GLN A 387 -17.91 18.50 -5.41
CA GLN A 387 -17.05 18.07 -6.51
C GLN A 387 -15.59 18.01 -6.06
N PRO A 388 -14.79 17.09 -6.58
CA PRO A 388 -13.37 17.01 -6.26
C PRO A 388 -12.62 18.23 -6.82
N ILE A 389 -11.94 18.97 -5.93
CA ILE A 389 -11.01 20.04 -6.26
C ILE A 389 -9.65 19.43 -6.59
N SER A 390 -9.23 18.46 -5.81
CA SER A 390 -7.93 17.81 -5.92
C SER A 390 -8.03 16.35 -5.49
N THR A 391 -7.27 15.50 -6.16
CA THR A 391 -7.18 14.08 -5.82
C THR A 391 -5.72 13.66 -5.76
N ILE A 392 -5.27 13.27 -4.59
CA ILE A 392 -3.91 12.79 -4.35
C ILE A 392 -3.98 11.28 -4.18
N THR A 393 -3.36 10.54 -5.09
CA THR A 393 -3.32 9.08 -5.06
C THR A 393 -1.88 8.62 -4.98
N SER A 394 -1.53 7.88 -3.94
CA SER A 394 -0.23 7.24 -3.82
C SER A 394 -0.28 5.79 -4.33
N LEU A 395 0.89 5.16 -4.36
CA LEU A 395 1.02 3.77 -4.79
C LEU A 395 0.28 2.84 -3.83
N GLN A 396 -0.37 1.81 -4.39
CA GLN A 396 -1.01 0.75 -3.65
C GLN A 396 -0.21 -0.54 -3.76
N VAL A 397 -0.11 -1.25 -2.66
CA VAL A 397 0.38 -2.63 -2.62
C VAL A 397 -0.59 -3.46 -1.79
N ALA A 398 -0.89 -4.66 -2.24
CA ALA A 398 -1.72 -5.58 -1.48
C ALA A 398 -1.07 -5.85 -0.11
N ARG A 399 -1.81 -5.63 0.98
CA ARG A 399 -1.30 -5.91 2.33
C ARG A 399 -1.17 -7.42 2.52
N LEU A 400 -0.05 -7.84 3.09
CA LEU A 400 0.45 -9.22 3.17
C LEU A 400 -0.46 -10.26 3.84
N ALA A 401 -1.61 -9.89 4.43
CA ALA A 401 -2.51 -10.86 5.06
C ALA A 401 -2.93 -11.99 4.12
N ASN A 402 -3.00 -11.75 2.81
CA ASN A 402 -3.47 -12.71 1.82
C ASN A 402 -2.40 -13.22 0.85
N ARG A 403 -1.09 -12.98 1.06
CA ARG A 403 0.01 -13.48 0.20
C ARG A 403 -0.23 -13.32 -1.30
N CYS A 404 -1.03 -12.35 -1.74
CA CYS A 404 -1.18 -12.04 -3.14
C CYS A 404 0.14 -11.49 -3.66
N ARG A 405 0.72 -12.14 -4.65
CA ARG A 405 1.92 -11.65 -5.33
C ARG A 405 1.56 -10.38 -6.07
N THR A 406 2.28 -9.31 -5.79
CA THR A 406 2.17 -8.09 -6.59
C THR A 406 2.97 -8.29 -7.86
N VAL A 407 2.27 -8.34 -8.99
CA VAL A 407 2.92 -8.39 -10.30
C VAL A 407 3.26 -6.97 -10.71
N ALA A 408 4.52 -6.75 -11.08
CA ALA A 408 5.03 -5.44 -11.41
C ALA A 408 5.88 -5.47 -12.69
N ALA A 409 5.87 -4.39 -13.44
CA ALA A 409 6.73 -4.18 -14.60
C ALA A 409 7.10 -2.69 -14.71
N VAL A 410 8.20 -2.41 -15.38
CA VAL A 410 8.55 -1.05 -15.80
C VAL A 410 8.16 -0.92 -17.26
N HIS A 411 7.58 0.23 -17.64
CA HIS A 411 7.23 0.47 -19.05
C HIS A 411 8.50 0.53 -19.90
N PRO A 412 8.62 -0.28 -20.96
CA PRO A 412 9.88 -0.38 -21.71
C PRO A 412 10.38 0.95 -22.30
N GLN A 413 9.46 1.77 -22.80
CA GLN A 413 9.80 3.06 -23.44
C GLN A 413 9.84 4.22 -22.42
N HIS A 414 9.22 4.05 -21.25
CA HIS A 414 9.16 5.07 -20.20
C HIS A 414 9.71 4.49 -18.89
N PRO A 415 11.03 4.55 -18.67
CA PRO A 415 11.70 3.90 -17.52
C PRO A 415 11.27 4.46 -16.17
N GLU A 416 10.64 5.62 -16.12
CA GLU A 416 10.04 6.25 -14.95
C GLU A 416 8.67 5.71 -14.61
N GLN A 417 7.98 5.04 -15.55
CA GLN A 417 6.63 4.51 -15.33
C GLN A 417 6.65 3.09 -14.78
N LEU A 418 6.17 2.97 -13.57
CA LEU A 418 5.99 1.71 -12.86
C LEU A 418 4.55 1.24 -13.03
N LEU A 419 4.38 0.02 -13.51
CA LEU A 419 3.09 -0.65 -13.64
C LEU A 419 2.99 -1.71 -12.55
N LEU A 420 1.95 -1.65 -11.74
CA LEU A 420 1.70 -2.59 -10.63
C LEU A 420 0.29 -3.12 -10.67
N THR A 421 0.14 -4.41 -10.40
CA THR A 421 -1.19 -4.96 -10.13
C THR A 421 -1.58 -4.66 -8.69
N VAL A 422 -2.75 -4.05 -8.53
CA VAL A 422 -3.26 -3.59 -7.23
C VAL A 422 -4.66 -4.12 -6.97
N PRO A 423 -5.09 -4.22 -5.72
CA PRO A 423 -6.45 -4.60 -5.39
C PRO A 423 -7.49 -3.63 -5.97
N ALA A 424 -8.62 -4.16 -6.41
CA ALA A 424 -9.74 -3.34 -6.89
C ALA A 424 -10.46 -2.64 -5.74
N SER A 425 -10.57 -3.31 -4.59
CA SER A 425 -11.28 -2.79 -3.43
C SER A 425 -10.55 -3.14 -2.13
N HIS A 426 -10.85 -2.40 -1.08
CA HIS A 426 -10.33 -2.59 0.26
C HIS A 426 -11.50 -2.64 1.22
N GLN A 427 -11.40 -3.53 2.20
CA GLN A 427 -12.35 -3.64 3.29
C GLN A 427 -11.66 -3.28 4.60
N LEU A 428 -12.34 -2.51 5.45
CA LEU A 428 -11.93 -2.26 6.81
C LEU A 428 -12.54 -3.34 7.69
N THR A 429 -11.70 -4.15 8.33
CA THR A 429 -12.11 -5.12 9.32
C THR A 429 -11.69 -4.66 10.71
N GLN A 430 -12.15 -5.35 11.76
CA GLN A 430 -11.69 -5.08 13.13
C GLN A 430 -10.17 -5.25 13.29
N GLU A 431 -9.57 -6.09 12.46
CA GLU A 431 -8.12 -6.34 12.45
C GLU A 431 -7.33 -5.35 11.59
N GLY A 432 -8.01 -4.50 10.82
CA GLY A 432 -7.42 -3.50 9.93
C GLY A 432 -7.95 -3.56 8.51
N ILE A 433 -7.22 -2.92 7.60
CA ILE A 433 -7.59 -2.90 6.17
C ILE A 433 -7.15 -4.21 5.53
N THR A 434 -8.12 -4.95 4.99
CA THR A 434 -7.88 -6.11 4.12
C THR A 434 -8.07 -5.71 2.66
N SER A 435 -7.31 -6.29 1.77
CA SER A 435 -7.42 -6.04 0.33
C SER A 435 -7.94 -7.28 -0.38
N THR A 436 -8.71 -7.04 -1.44
CA THR A 436 -9.13 -8.08 -2.37
C THR A 436 -7.97 -8.50 -3.28
N SER A 437 -8.25 -9.43 -4.18
CA SER A 437 -7.28 -9.87 -5.22
C SER A 437 -6.80 -8.70 -6.09
N ALA A 438 -5.58 -8.79 -6.60
CA ALA A 438 -4.98 -7.77 -7.45
C ALA A 438 -5.50 -7.92 -8.89
N SER A 439 -6.57 -7.21 -9.22
CA SER A 439 -7.27 -7.27 -10.52
C SER A 439 -7.17 -5.99 -11.36
N VAL A 440 -6.54 -4.96 -10.80
CA VAL A 440 -6.42 -3.62 -11.40
C VAL A 440 -4.94 -3.30 -11.65
N LEU A 441 -4.63 -2.67 -12.77
CA LEU A 441 -3.32 -2.12 -13.08
C LEU A 441 -3.27 -0.67 -12.63
N GLN A 442 -2.29 -0.33 -11.81
CA GLN A 442 -1.94 1.05 -11.47
C GLN A 442 -0.64 1.43 -12.19
N THR A 443 -0.67 2.53 -12.92
CA THR A 443 0.51 3.16 -13.51
C THR A 443 0.92 4.35 -12.67
N TYR A 444 2.19 4.38 -12.26
CA TYR A 444 2.76 5.37 -11.35
C TYR A 444 4.07 5.90 -11.90
N ASP A 445 4.24 7.21 -11.93
CA ASP A 445 5.50 7.85 -12.31
C ASP A 445 6.39 8.01 -11.08
N VAL A 446 7.49 7.29 -11.08
CA VAL A 446 8.47 7.28 -9.96
C VAL A 446 9.21 8.62 -9.86
N ARG A 447 9.40 9.33 -10.99
CA ARG A 447 10.14 10.60 -11.03
C ARG A 447 9.32 11.76 -10.46
N SER A 448 8.07 11.89 -10.90
CA SER A 448 7.17 12.95 -10.41
C SER A 448 6.45 12.60 -9.11
N GLY A 449 6.50 11.33 -8.69
CA GLY A 449 5.72 10.84 -7.56
C GLY A 449 4.22 10.88 -7.80
N ALA A 450 3.78 10.83 -9.06
CA ALA A 450 2.39 11.02 -9.45
C ALA A 450 1.74 9.72 -9.93
N HIS A 451 0.47 9.57 -9.60
CA HIS A 451 -0.40 8.55 -10.16
C HIS A 451 -0.81 8.95 -11.59
N ILE A 452 -0.61 8.05 -12.55
CA ILE A 452 -0.95 8.29 -13.97
C ILE A 452 -2.33 7.72 -14.27
N SER A 453 -2.54 6.43 -14.06
CA SER A 453 -3.79 5.76 -14.40
C SER A 453 -4.06 4.55 -13.53
N ARG A 454 -5.33 4.16 -13.48
CA ARG A 454 -5.78 2.92 -12.84
C ARG A 454 -6.81 2.24 -13.73
N GLN A 455 -6.54 1.03 -14.14
CA GLN A 455 -7.34 0.31 -15.12
C GLN A 455 -7.62 -1.12 -14.68
N ALA A 456 -8.87 -1.58 -14.78
CA ALA A 456 -9.22 -2.96 -14.52
C ALA A 456 -8.68 -3.87 -15.64
N LEU A 457 -7.93 -4.91 -15.27
CA LEU A 457 -7.43 -5.95 -16.19
C LEU A 457 -8.25 -7.24 -16.09
N ALA A 458 -8.95 -7.45 -15.00
CA ALA A 458 -9.85 -8.58 -14.80
C ALA A 458 -11.22 -8.07 -14.34
N ARG A 459 -12.22 -8.96 -14.30
CA ARG A 459 -13.53 -8.61 -13.74
C ARG A 459 -13.34 -8.20 -12.28
N THR A 460 -13.85 -7.03 -11.93
CA THR A 460 -13.73 -6.48 -10.59
C THR A 460 -15.12 -6.20 -10.05
N ASN A 461 -15.28 -6.39 -8.75
CA ASN A 461 -16.40 -5.81 -8.03
C ASN A 461 -15.90 -4.54 -7.34
N ALA A 462 -16.20 -3.39 -7.91
CA ALA A 462 -15.83 -2.10 -7.35
C ALA A 462 -16.71 -1.69 -6.17
N THR A 463 -17.77 -2.44 -5.88
CA THR A 463 -18.63 -2.16 -4.73
C THR A 463 -17.99 -2.65 -3.44
N THR A 464 -18.23 -1.95 -2.36
CA THR A 464 -17.76 -2.32 -1.03
C THR A 464 -18.45 -3.53 -0.46
N LEU A 465 -19.62 -3.87 -0.98
CA LEU A 465 -20.36 -5.10 -0.66
C LEU A 465 -19.77 -6.27 -1.45
N ASN A 466 -18.56 -6.69 -1.07
CA ASN A 466 -17.97 -7.92 -1.57
C ASN A 466 -18.44 -9.13 -0.75
N ILE A 467 -19.69 -9.11 -0.35
CA ILE A 467 -20.31 -10.17 0.46
C ILE A 467 -21.53 -10.67 -0.32
N GLY A 468 -21.60 -11.98 -0.52
CA GLY A 468 -22.74 -12.66 -1.10
C GLY A 468 -23.97 -12.64 -0.16
N PRO A 469 -25.14 -13.08 -0.65
CA PRO A 469 -26.34 -13.15 0.17
C PRO A 469 -26.23 -14.07 1.39
N ASP A 470 -25.34 -15.04 1.32
CA ASP A 470 -24.98 -16.03 2.35
C ASP A 470 -23.94 -15.54 3.36
N GLY A 471 -23.39 -14.33 3.16
CA GLY A 471 -22.33 -13.75 3.99
C GLY A 471 -20.91 -14.10 3.56
N SER A 472 -20.72 -14.93 2.54
CA SER A 472 -19.41 -15.27 1.98
C SER A 472 -18.80 -14.09 1.21
N HIS A 473 -17.45 -14.01 1.16
CA HIS A 473 -16.77 -13.00 0.37
C HIS A 473 -16.79 -13.32 -1.12
N ILE A 474 -17.21 -12.36 -1.95
CA ILE A 474 -17.11 -12.46 -3.40
C ILE A 474 -15.65 -12.31 -3.82
N LEU A 475 -15.06 -13.39 -4.31
CA LEU A 475 -13.67 -13.39 -4.76
C LEU A 475 -13.55 -12.81 -6.17
N SER A 476 -12.66 -11.84 -6.36
CA SER A 476 -12.28 -11.32 -7.66
C SER A 476 -11.10 -12.12 -8.22
N PRO A 477 -10.97 -12.24 -9.56
CA PRO A 477 -9.79 -12.83 -10.17
C PRO A 477 -8.52 -12.10 -9.77
N ASP A 478 -7.41 -12.84 -9.67
CA ASP A 478 -6.10 -12.33 -9.34
C ASP A 478 -5.17 -12.42 -10.54
N ILE A 479 -4.46 -11.34 -10.86
CA ILE A 479 -3.48 -11.31 -11.95
C ILE A 479 -2.21 -11.99 -11.47
N LYS A 480 -1.87 -13.08 -12.11
CA LYS A 480 -0.71 -13.91 -11.78
C LYS A 480 0.55 -13.54 -12.56
N HIS A 481 0.39 -13.11 -13.80
CA HIS A 481 1.50 -12.74 -14.67
C HIS A 481 1.16 -11.54 -15.54
N LEU A 482 2.17 -10.74 -15.81
CA LEU A 482 2.13 -9.61 -16.72
C LEU A 482 3.47 -9.52 -17.47
N SER A 483 3.40 -9.33 -18.78
CA SER A 483 4.57 -9.13 -19.63
C SER A 483 4.23 -8.08 -20.69
N ILE A 484 5.20 -7.21 -21.02
CA ILE A 484 5.02 -6.11 -21.98
C ILE A 484 6.01 -6.33 -23.13
N SER A 485 5.60 -6.07 -24.37
CA SER A 485 6.49 -6.08 -25.53
C SER A 485 7.52 -4.96 -25.42
N GLU A 486 8.71 -5.15 -25.97
CA GLU A 486 9.84 -4.22 -25.86
C GLU A 486 9.52 -2.81 -26.43
N ASP A 487 8.64 -2.75 -27.42
CA ASP A 487 8.15 -1.50 -28.01
C ASP A 487 7.05 -0.81 -27.18
N GLY A 488 6.63 -1.40 -26.05
CA GLY A 488 5.58 -0.86 -25.19
C GLY A 488 4.16 -0.90 -25.77
N LYS A 489 3.94 -1.47 -26.96
CA LYS A 489 2.64 -1.42 -27.65
C LYS A 489 1.70 -2.53 -27.25
N TRP A 490 2.23 -3.66 -26.77
CA TRP A 490 1.45 -4.84 -26.43
C TRP A 490 1.76 -5.29 -24.99
N MET A 491 0.73 -5.69 -24.30
CA MET A 491 0.81 -6.28 -22.97
C MET A 491 0.02 -7.59 -22.95
N ALA A 492 0.60 -8.60 -22.33
CA ALA A 492 -0.07 -9.87 -22.06
C ALA A 492 -0.25 -10.04 -20.56
N THR A 493 -1.45 -10.44 -20.12
CA THR A 493 -1.78 -10.69 -18.71
C THR A 493 -2.45 -12.04 -18.55
N VAL A 494 -2.16 -12.68 -17.44
CA VAL A 494 -2.82 -13.92 -17.02
C VAL A 494 -3.53 -13.67 -15.71
N ASP A 495 -4.84 -13.85 -15.71
CA ASP A 495 -5.64 -13.82 -14.50
C ASP A 495 -6.24 -15.19 -14.21
N SER A 496 -6.37 -15.50 -12.93
CA SER A 496 -6.97 -16.76 -12.47
C SER A 496 -7.98 -16.49 -11.35
N TRP A 497 -9.05 -17.28 -11.36
CA TRP A 497 -10.10 -17.22 -10.36
C TRP A 497 -10.44 -18.62 -9.88
N SER A 498 -10.69 -18.73 -8.58
CA SER A 498 -11.21 -19.95 -7.93
C SER A 498 -12.40 -19.58 -7.06
N PRO A 499 -13.42 -20.42 -6.96
CA PRO A 499 -14.54 -20.18 -6.05
C PRO A 499 -14.12 -20.25 -4.59
N ASN A 500 -14.99 -19.78 -3.70
CA ASN A 500 -14.77 -19.97 -2.27
C ASN A 500 -14.79 -21.46 -1.91
N PRO A 501 -13.96 -21.92 -0.97
CA PRO A 501 -13.99 -23.30 -0.50
C PRO A 501 -15.36 -23.70 0.04
N GLU A 502 -16.08 -22.80 0.70
CA GLU A 502 -17.41 -23.02 1.24
C GLU A 502 -18.45 -23.28 0.13
N ASP A 503 -18.37 -22.55 -0.99
CA ASP A 503 -19.25 -22.76 -2.14
C ASP A 503 -19.00 -24.12 -2.80
N VAL A 504 -17.73 -24.56 -2.83
CA VAL A 504 -17.31 -25.84 -3.38
C VAL A 504 -17.87 -27.00 -2.57
N GLU A 505 -17.78 -26.89 -1.23
CA GLU A 505 -18.34 -27.90 -0.32
C GLU A 505 -19.88 -27.97 -0.40
N ALA A 506 -20.54 -26.79 -0.50
CA ALA A 506 -22.00 -26.72 -0.57
C ALA A 506 -22.60 -27.31 -1.87
N LEU A 507 -21.86 -27.24 -2.96
CA LEU A 507 -22.33 -27.68 -4.30
C LEU A 507 -21.86 -29.07 -4.70
N ASP A 508 -21.03 -29.73 -3.86
CA ASP A 508 -20.40 -31.03 -4.14
C ASP A 508 -19.69 -31.09 -5.52
N ILE A 509 -19.12 -29.95 -5.91
CA ILE A 509 -18.45 -29.76 -7.21
C ILE A 509 -16.96 -30.00 -7.04
N ILE A 510 -16.36 -30.60 -8.05
CA ILE A 510 -14.91 -30.77 -8.09
C ILE A 510 -14.23 -29.39 -8.22
N PRO A 511 -13.40 -28.95 -7.25
CA PRO A 511 -12.80 -27.62 -7.24
C PRO A 511 -12.07 -27.21 -8.51
N ASN A 512 -11.53 -28.21 -9.23
CA ASN A 512 -10.78 -28.01 -10.45
C ASN A 512 -11.63 -27.65 -11.68
N GLU A 513 -12.92 -27.97 -11.68
CA GLU A 513 -13.82 -27.68 -12.80
C GLU A 513 -14.26 -26.22 -12.83
N MET A 514 -14.28 -25.57 -11.67
CA MET A 514 -14.65 -24.16 -11.56
C MET A 514 -13.44 -23.19 -11.57
N HIS A 515 -12.23 -23.70 -11.72
CA HIS A 515 -11.04 -22.85 -11.79
C HIS A 515 -10.91 -22.20 -13.17
N GLU A 516 -11.02 -20.89 -13.23
CA GLU A 516 -10.95 -20.11 -14.48
C GLU A 516 -9.56 -19.49 -14.62
N VAL A 517 -8.98 -19.64 -15.82
CA VAL A 517 -7.72 -18.98 -16.20
C VAL A 517 -7.88 -18.32 -17.55
N TYR A 518 -7.56 -17.05 -17.63
CA TYR A 518 -7.63 -16.28 -18.85
C TYR A 518 -6.27 -15.71 -19.22
N LEU A 519 -5.90 -15.84 -20.50
CA LEU A 519 -4.79 -15.11 -21.11
C LEU A 519 -5.37 -13.98 -21.95
N LYS A 520 -4.97 -12.75 -21.65
CA LYS A 520 -5.49 -11.56 -22.32
C LYS A 520 -4.36 -10.80 -22.97
N PHE A 521 -4.61 -10.30 -24.19
CA PHE A 521 -3.71 -9.45 -24.93
C PHE A 521 -4.31 -8.06 -25.08
N TRP A 522 -3.51 -7.05 -24.70
CA TRP A 522 -3.88 -5.66 -24.66
C TRP A 522 -3.00 -4.86 -25.60
N ARG A 523 -3.56 -3.85 -26.25
CA ARG A 523 -2.85 -2.89 -27.06
C ARG A 523 -2.87 -1.52 -26.40
N TRP A 524 -1.76 -0.85 -26.38
CA TRP A 524 -1.69 0.54 -25.91
C TRP A 524 -2.42 1.45 -26.88
N ASP A 525 -3.30 2.27 -26.38
CA ASP A 525 -4.02 3.31 -27.15
C ASP A 525 -3.51 4.67 -26.68
N GLU A 526 -2.82 5.37 -27.59
CA GLU A 526 -2.24 6.68 -27.31
C GLU A 526 -3.32 7.74 -27.08
N SER A 527 -4.50 7.59 -27.72
CA SER A 527 -5.58 8.58 -27.63
C SER A 527 -6.23 8.61 -26.25
N SER A 528 -6.42 7.45 -25.63
CA SER A 528 -7.03 7.31 -24.30
C SER A 528 -5.98 7.17 -23.19
N SER A 529 -4.70 6.96 -23.52
CA SER A 529 -3.63 6.60 -22.58
C SER A 529 -3.97 5.38 -21.71
N LEU A 530 -4.68 4.42 -22.29
CA LEU A 530 -5.13 3.18 -21.64
C LEU A 530 -4.84 1.96 -22.49
N TRP A 531 -4.83 0.79 -21.84
CA TRP A 531 -4.69 -0.50 -22.48
C TRP A 531 -6.05 -1.00 -23.00
N GLN A 532 -6.20 -1.22 -24.29
CA GLN A 532 -7.40 -1.79 -24.89
C GLN A 532 -7.30 -3.31 -25.01
N LEU A 533 -8.27 -4.04 -24.50
CA LEU A 533 -8.35 -5.49 -24.64
C LEU A 533 -8.64 -5.84 -26.11
N VAL A 534 -7.73 -6.61 -26.69
CA VAL A 534 -7.84 -7.07 -28.09
C VAL A 534 -8.30 -8.52 -28.17
N THR A 535 -7.71 -9.39 -27.34
CA THR A 535 -8.02 -10.82 -27.38
C THR A 535 -8.03 -11.39 -25.98
N ARG A 536 -9.03 -12.19 -25.64
CA ARG A 536 -9.10 -13.04 -24.46
C ARG A 536 -9.09 -14.50 -24.90
N ILE A 537 -8.28 -15.30 -24.28
CA ILE A 537 -8.16 -16.74 -24.49
C ILE A 537 -8.49 -17.45 -23.18
N ASP A 538 -9.52 -18.27 -23.22
CA ASP A 538 -10.00 -19.02 -22.08
C ASP A 538 -9.19 -20.32 -21.96
N SER A 539 -8.77 -20.66 -20.75
CA SER A 539 -8.01 -21.87 -20.44
C SER A 539 -6.83 -22.12 -21.40
N PRO A 540 -5.87 -21.19 -21.51
CA PRO A 540 -4.76 -21.26 -22.47
C PRO A 540 -3.89 -22.50 -22.27
N HIS A 541 -3.90 -23.09 -21.07
CA HIS A 541 -3.22 -24.33 -20.72
C HIS A 541 -4.17 -25.21 -19.91
N GLN A 542 -4.48 -26.38 -20.40
CA GLN A 542 -5.42 -27.30 -19.78
C GLN A 542 -4.78 -28.69 -19.62
N PRO A 543 -4.36 -29.08 -18.42
CA PRO A 543 -3.81 -30.39 -18.16
C PRO A 543 -4.90 -31.45 -18.19
N THR A 544 -4.52 -32.67 -18.48
CA THR A 544 -5.43 -33.84 -18.48
C THR A 544 -5.98 -34.13 -17.06
N TYR A 545 -5.18 -33.79 -16.02
CA TYR A 545 -5.54 -33.96 -14.63
C TYR A 545 -5.07 -32.71 -13.86
N GLY A 546 -5.89 -32.23 -12.90
CA GLY A 546 -5.57 -31.09 -12.07
C GLY A 546 -6.08 -29.75 -12.63
N SER A 547 -5.84 -28.64 -11.92
CA SER A 547 -6.30 -27.33 -12.34
C SER A 547 -5.43 -26.74 -13.45
N ALA A 548 -6.09 -26.11 -14.42
CA ALA A 548 -5.40 -25.32 -15.44
C ALA A 548 -4.60 -24.20 -14.78
N SER A 549 -3.35 -24.02 -15.15
CA SER A 549 -2.56 -22.88 -14.70
C SER A 549 -1.49 -22.52 -15.72
N VAL A 550 -1.29 -21.21 -15.88
CA VAL A 550 -0.13 -20.66 -16.58
C VAL A 550 0.95 -20.42 -15.55
N LEU A 551 2.11 -21.04 -15.73
CA LEU A 551 3.21 -20.97 -14.77
C LEU A 551 4.14 -19.78 -15.02
N SER A 552 4.31 -19.40 -16.30
CA SER A 552 5.15 -18.27 -16.66
C SER A 552 4.79 -17.72 -18.03
N ILE A 553 5.06 -16.44 -18.24
CA ILE A 553 4.92 -15.74 -19.51
C ILE A 553 6.15 -14.86 -19.75
N ALA A 554 6.61 -14.80 -20.99
CA ALA A 554 7.68 -13.90 -21.42
C ALA A 554 7.39 -13.29 -22.79
N SER A 555 7.79 -12.03 -22.98
CA SER A 555 7.77 -11.37 -24.30
C SER A 555 9.08 -11.63 -25.02
N ARG A 556 8.99 -11.91 -26.31
CA ARG A 556 10.17 -12.06 -27.18
C ARG A 556 10.74 -10.69 -27.51
N PRO A 557 12.05 -10.44 -27.30
CA PRO A 557 12.71 -9.21 -27.72
C PRO A 557 12.54 -8.95 -29.23
N ASN A 558 12.43 -7.67 -29.59
CA ASN A 558 12.32 -7.19 -30.97
C ASN A 558 11.18 -7.83 -31.80
N SER A 559 10.12 -8.32 -31.13
CA SER A 559 9.01 -9.03 -31.79
C SER A 559 7.70 -8.91 -31.00
N HIS A 560 6.59 -8.94 -31.71
CA HIS A 560 5.26 -9.09 -31.10
C HIS A 560 4.94 -10.58 -30.93
N GLU A 561 5.68 -11.25 -30.06
CA GLU A 561 5.45 -12.65 -29.74
C GLU A 561 5.57 -12.87 -28.23
N PHE A 562 4.66 -13.63 -27.68
CA PHE A 562 4.72 -14.06 -26.27
C PHE A 562 4.82 -15.58 -26.20
N ALA A 563 5.56 -16.05 -25.21
CA ALA A 563 5.63 -17.48 -24.90
C ALA A 563 5.03 -17.74 -23.52
N THR A 564 4.23 -18.80 -23.39
CA THR A 564 3.65 -19.26 -22.12
C THR A 564 3.96 -20.71 -21.89
N THR A 565 4.22 -21.09 -20.63
CA THR A 565 4.27 -22.48 -20.19
C THR A 565 3.21 -22.71 -19.13
N GLY A 566 2.59 -23.89 -19.16
CA GLY A 566 1.51 -24.23 -18.23
C GLY A 566 1.75 -25.52 -17.47
N SER A 567 0.85 -25.82 -16.54
CA SER A 567 0.83 -27.08 -15.78
C SER A 567 0.62 -28.31 -16.66
N ASP A 568 0.16 -28.12 -17.90
CA ASP A 568 0.01 -29.18 -18.92
C ASP A 568 1.34 -29.65 -19.55
N GLY A 569 2.47 -29.01 -19.18
CA GLY A 569 3.78 -29.34 -19.74
C GLY A 569 3.96 -28.89 -21.18
N LEU A 570 3.11 -28.01 -21.69
CA LEU A 570 3.19 -27.45 -23.02
C LEU A 570 3.79 -26.04 -22.99
N LEU A 571 4.63 -25.76 -23.99
CA LEU A 571 5.12 -24.40 -24.29
C LEU A 571 4.38 -23.91 -25.54
N ARG A 572 3.71 -22.76 -25.42
CA ARG A 572 2.92 -22.16 -26.49
C ARG A 572 3.43 -20.79 -26.86
N PHE A 573 3.46 -20.52 -28.18
CA PHE A 573 3.87 -19.26 -28.79
C PHE A 573 2.66 -18.55 -29.37
N TRP A 574 2.48 -17.29 -28.96
CA TRP A 574 1.34 -16.46 -29.31
C TRP A 574 1.79 -15.30 -30.18
N ARG A 575 1.09 -15.07 -31.30
CA ARG A 575 1.36 -13.94 -32.23
C ARG A 575 0.08 -13.27 -32.67
N PRO A 576 0.17 -11.94 -32.98
CA PRO A 576 -0.97 -11.25 -33.57
C PRO A 576 -1.14 -11.67 -35.02
N VAL A 577 -2.37 -11.92 -35.42
CA VAL A 577 -2.78 -12.23 -36.79
C VAL A 577 -3.62 -11.08 -37.30
N GLY A 578 -3.09 -10.31 -38.26
CA GLY A 578 -3.83 -9.23 -38.93
C GLY A 578 -4.79 -9.78 -39.97
N LEU A 579 -6.04 -9.32 -40.00
CA LEU A 579 -6.93 -9.50 -41.12
C LEU A 579 -6.60 -8.47 -42.20
N PRO A 580 -6.40 -8.88 -43.49
CA PRO A 580 -6.15 -7.93 -44.56
C PRO A 580 -7.39 -7.06 -44.76
N LYS A 581 -7.28 -5.77 -44.49
CA LYS A 581 -8.17 -4.67 -44.81
C LYS A 581 -9.08 -4.08 -43.75
N LYS A 582 -9.41 -4.64 -42.62
CA LYS A 582 -10.32 -3.92 -41.68
C LYS A 582 -10.39 -4.49 -40.28
N ALA A 583 -9.60 -5.01 -39.57
CA ALA A 583 -9.90 -5.36 -38.18
C ALA A 583 -8.69 -5.31 -37.24
N ALA A 584 -8.99 -5.08 -36.01
CA ALA A 584 -8.04 -5.24 -34.91
C ALA A 584 -7.34 -6.59 -35.04
N ALA A 585 -6.01 -6.57 -34.94
CA ALA A 585 -5.22 -7.79 -34.89
C ALA A 585 -5.76 -8.70 -33.77
N THR A 586 -5.98 -9.97 -34.05
CA THR A 586 -6.33 -10.97 -33.02
C THR A 586 -5.10 -11.81 -32.70
N TRP A 587 -4.98 -12.24 -31.46
CA TRP A 587 -3.87 -13.11 -31.03
C TRP A 587 -4.25 -14.58 -31.14
N LYS A 588 -3.36 -15.40 -31.67
CA LYS A 588 -3.55 -16.84 -31.83
C LYS A 588 -2.30 -17.61 -31.41
N CYS A 589 -2.49 -18.82 -30.89
CA CYS A 589 -1.42 -19.75 -30.71
C CYS A 589 -0.92 -20.23 -32.09
N ARG A 590 0.34 -19.99 -32.37
CA ARG A 590 0.94 -20.34 -33.65
C ARG A 590 1.66 -21.70 -33.56
N ASN A 591 2.44 -21.87 -32.53
CA ASN A 591 3.25 -23.07 -32.32
C ASN A 591 3.04 -23.58 -30.90
N THR A 592 3.06 -24.89 -30.74
CA THR A 592 3.02 -25.60 -29.48
C THR A 592 4.14 -26.63 -29.46
N LEU A 593 4.94 -26.62 -28.40
CA LEU A 593 5.99 -27.60 -28.16
C LEU A 593 5.64 -28.41 -26.90
N ASP A 594 5.64 -29.72 -27.04
CA ASP A 594 5.40 -30.65 -25.95
C ASP A 594 6.72 -30.95 -25.20
N LEU A 595 6.74 -30.57 -23.92
CA LEU A 595 7.87 -30.81 -23.02
C LEU A 595 7.65 -32.02 -22.12
N LYS A 596 6.50 -32.72 -22.23
CA LYS A 596 6.19 -33.92 -21.41
C LYS A 596 7.21 -35.03 -21.60
N GLY A 597 7.76 -35.15 -22.82
CA GLY A 597 8.79 -36.16 -23.12
C GLY A 597 10.09 -35.98 -22.31
N TYR A 598 10.30 -34.83 -21.75
CA TYR A 598 11.46 -34.49 -20.89
C TYR A 598 11.15 -34.56 -19.40
N LEU A 599 9.87 -34.77 -19.04
CA LEU A 599 9.39 -34.85 -17.65
C LEU A 599 9.10 -36.33 -17.29
N PRO A 600 9.25 -36.69 -16.00
CA PRO A 600 8.79 -38.01 -15.54
C PRO A 600 7.28 -38.15 -15.76
N ALA A 601 6.83 -39.32 -16.16
CA ALA A 601 5.43 -39.58 -16.54
C ALA A 601 4.37 -39.26 -15.45
N THR A 602 4.78 -39.16 -14.19
CA THR A 602 3.93 -38.88 -13.02
C THR A 602 4.03 -37.44 -12.50
N CYS A 603 4.81 -36.58 -13.14
CA CYS A 603 5.12 -35.26 -12.60
C CYS A 603 4.21 -34.20 -13.23
N LEU A 604 3.28 -33.65 -12.45
CA LEU A 604 2.62 -32.40 -12.78
C LEU A 604 3.62 -31.24 -12.60
N LEU A 605 3.74 -30.42 -13.62
CA LEU A 605 4.60 -29.24 -13.58
C LEU A 605 4.00 -28.20 -12.60
N ARG A 606 4.64 -28.01 -11.44
CA ARG A 606 4.15 -27.10 -10.39
C ARG A 606 4.76 -25.71 -10.46
N SER A 607 5.95 -25.62 -11.00
CA SER A 607 6.66 -24.35 -11.21
C SER A 607 7.48 -24.44 -12.48
N ALA A 608 7.56 -23.37 -13.22
CA ALA A 608 8.47 -23.21 -14.36
C ALA A 608 8.68 -21.71 -14.57
N SER A 609 9.77 -21.38 -15.22
CA SER A 609 10.00 -20.01 -15.69
C SER A 609 10.32 -20.07 -17.18
N VAL A 610 10.02 -18.98 -17.89
CA VAL A 610 10.30 -18.84 -19.32
C VAL A 610 11.06 -17.55 -19.51
N CYS A 611 12.20 -17.60 -20.20
CA CYS A 611 12.95 -16.40 -20.55
C CYS A 611 13.60 -16.53 -21.91
N PHE A 612 13.55 -15.45 -22.70
CA PHE A 612 14.24 -15.36 -23.99
C PHE A 612 15.66 -14.86 -23.82
N SER A 613 16.54 -15.31 -24.70
CA SER A 613 17.85 -14.67 -24.93
C SER A 613 17.66 -13.22 -25.39
N GLU A 614 18.71 -12.41 -25.30
CA GLU A 614 18.64 -10.98 -25.65
C GLU A 614 18.29 -10.72 -27.12
N ASP A 615 18.72 -11.61 -28.01
CA ASP A 615 18.40 -11.60 -29.44
C ASP A 615 17.05 -12.26 -29.79
N GLY A 616 16.38 -12.89 -28.81
CA GLY A 616 15.13 -13.59 -28.99
C GLY A 616 15.22 -14.87 -29.83
N SER A 617 16.43 -15.40 -30.09
CA SER A 617 16.62 -16.64 -30.88
C SER A 617 16.42 -17.90 -30.05
N VAL A 618 16.79 -17.88 -28.78
CA VAL A 618 16.72 -18.99 -27.84
C VAL A 618 15.73 -18.69 -26.74
N LEU A 619 14.96 -19.70 -26.34
CA LEU A 619 14.08 -19.66 -25.17
C LEU A 619 14.54 -20.72 -24.17
N ALA A 620 14.76 -20.32 -22.92
CA ALA A 620 15.05 -21.25 -21.84
C ALA A 620 13.80 -21.53 -21.01
N VAL A 621 13.61 -22.80 -20.69
CA VAL A 621 12.53 -23.27 -19.81
C VAL A 621 13.13 -24.11 -18.68
N PRO A 622 13.52 -23.50 -17.56
CA PRO A 622 13.86 -24.23 -16.36
C PRO A 622 12.60 -24.87 -15.72
N MET A 623 12.72 -26.13 -15.36
CA MET A 623 11.67 -26.94 -14.74
C MET A 623 12.12 -27.48 -13.40
N PRO A 624 11.23 -27.69 -12.41
CA PRO A 624 11.59 -27.97 -11.04
C PRO A 624 12.27 -29.32 -10.87
N SER A 625 13.06 -29.42 -9.80
CA SER A 625 13.60 -30.65 -9.27
C SER A 625 12.57 -31.35 -8.37
N THR A 626 12.48 -32.64 -8.48
CA THR A 626 11.75 -33.49 -7.52
C THR A 626 12.75 -34.21 -6.62
N SER A 627 12.26 -34.87 -5.54
CA SER A 627 13.12 -35.66 -4.65
C SER A 627 13.88 -36.77 -5.36
N THR A 628 13.37 -37.23 -6.50
CA THR A 628 13.95 -38.32 -7.30
C THR A 628 14.67 -37.84 -8.55
N ASN A 629 14.37 -36.65 -9.04
CA ASN A 629 14.93 -36.11 -10.29
C ASN A 629 15.52 -34.71 -10.07
N PRO A 630 16.74 -34.47 -10.54
CA PRO A 630 17.34 -33.13 -10.50
C PRO A 630 16.59 -32.18 -11.43
N GLY A 631 16.76 -30.88 -11.21
CA GLY A 631 16.15 -29.85 -12.07
C GLY A 631 16.62 -29.94 -13.51
N LEU A 632 15.73 -29.71 -14.45
CA LEU A 632 15.96 -29.77 -15.89
C LEU A 632 15.76 -28.40 -16.50
N THR A 633 16.69 -27.94 -17.31
CA THR A 633 16.54 -26.77 -18.19
C THR A 633 16.56 -27.19 -19.64
N VAL A 634 15.58 -26.75 -20.39
CA VAL A 634 15.47 -26.99 -21.83
C VAL A 634 15.72 -25.66 -22.56
N LEU A 635 16.59 -25.74 -23.59
CA LEU A 635 16.84 -24.61 -24.51
C LEU A 635 16.13 -24.92 -25.85
N VAL A 636 15.25 -24.01 -26.22
CA VAL A 636 14.41 -24.13 -27.43
C VAL A 636 14.86 -23.09 -28.46
N ASP A 637 15.09 -23.54 -29.69
CA ASP A 637 15.24 -22.62 -30.82
C ASP A 637 13.86 -22.13 -31.25
N VAL A 638 13.67 -20.82 -31.09
CA VAL A 638 12.38 -20.17 -31.33
C VAL A 638 11.95 -20.21 -32.80
N ARG A 639 12.92 -20.20 -33.73
CA ARG A 639 12.65 -20.23 -35.18
C ARG A 639 12.09 -21.60 -35.62
N SER A 640 12.77 -22.66 -35.23
CA SER A 640 12.36 -24.04 -35.59
C SER A 640 11.33 -24.62 -34.64
N CYS A 641 11.04 -23.96 -33.52
CA CYS A 641 10.19 -24.44 -32.43
C CYS A 641 10.58 -25.86 -31.99
N SER A 642 11.87 -26.10 -31.79
CA SER A 642 12.41 -27.41 -31.41
C SER A 642 13.40 -27.31 -30.29
N VAL A 643 13.44 -28.33 -29.42
CA VAL A 643 14.46 -28.44 -28.38
C VAL A 643 15.81 -28.68 -29.01
N LYS A 644 16.77 -27.80 -28.74
CA LYS A 644 18.15 -27.95 -29.22
C LYS A 644 19.08 -28.54 -28.17
N TYR A 645 18.84 -28.21 -26.93
CA TYR A 645 19.68 -28.67 -25.84
C TYR A 645 18.87 -28.83 -24.56
N SER A 646 19.20 -29.81 -23.77
CA SER A 646 18.63 -30.00 -22.44
C SER A 646 19.73 -30.34 -21.44
N LYS A 647 19.72 -29.73 -20.29
CA LYS A 647 20.69 -29.97 -19.22
C LYS A 647 19.98 -30.29 -17.91
N VAL A 648 20.41 -31.37 -17.30
CA VAL A 648 19.92 -31.84 -15.99
C VAL A 648 20.92 -31.50 -14.91
N GLY A 649 20.44 -31.25 -13.70
CA GLY A 649 21.31 -31.11 -12.52
C GLY A 649 21.91 -29.73 -12.32
N ILE A 650 21.43 -28.72 -13.03
CA ILE A 650 21.88 -27.33 -12.80
C ILE A 650 21.50 -26.83 -11.39
N TYR A 651 20.33 -27.19 -10.91
CA TYR A 651 19.76 -26.71 -9.66
C TYR A 651 18.91 -27.78 -8.98
N THR A 652 18.56 -27.51 -7.73
CA THR A 652 17.65 -28.33 -6.92
C THR A 652 16.52 -27.47 -6.34
N GLY A 653 15.29 -28.01 -6.30
CA GLY A 653 14.12 -27.35 -5.74
C GLY A 653 13.21 -26.64 -6.77
N ASP A 654 12.25 -25.89 -6.28
CA ASP A 654 11.27 -25.16 -7.09
C ASP A 654 11.90 -23.91 -7.71
N ILE A 655 11.56 -23.64 -8.97
CA ILE A 655 11.98 -22.45 -9.68
C ILE A 655 11.19 -21.24 -9.19
N CYS A 656 11.88 -20.19 -8.86
CA CYS A 656 11.29 -18.90 -8.51
C CYS A 656 11.33 -17.91 -9.68
N ALA A 657 12.47 -17.78 -10.34
CA ALA A 657 12.64 -16.89 -11.49
C ALA A 657 13.79 -17.38 -12.38
N ALA A 658 13.77 -16.98 -13.64
CA ALA A 658 14.91 -17.14 -14.53
C ALA A 658 15.03 -15.93 -15.47
N ALA A 659 16.25 -15.61 -15.84
CA ALA A 659 16.55 -14.53 -16.78
C ALA A 659 17.86 -14.80 -17.53
N PHE A 660 17.94 -14.35 -18.79
CA PHE A 660 19.18 -14.30 -19.54
C PHE A 660 19.91 -12.96 -19.34
N LEU A 661 21.20 -13.02 -19.20
CA LEU A 661 22.09 -11.87 -19.24
C LEU A 661 23.33 -12.23 -20.10
N GLY A 662 23.36 -11.70 -21.33
CA GLY A 662 24.30 -12.13 -22.35
C GLY A 662 24.21 -13.64 -22.61
N ARG A 663 25.33 -14.36 -22.45
CA ARG A 663 25.42 -15.83 -22.59
C ARG A 663 25.04 -16.61 -21.31
N HIS A 664 24.82 -15.91 -20.20
CA HIS A 664 24.56 -16.54 -18.91
C HIS A 664 23.05 -16.66 -18.65
N LEU A 665 22.62 -17.83 -18.26
CA LEU A 665 21.28 -18.08 -17.75
C LEU A 665 21.31 -18.08 -16.22
N LEU A 666 20.59 -17.15 -15.63
CA LEU A 666 20.38 -17.04 -14.19
C LEU A 666 19.13 -17.81 -13.81
N VAL A 667 19.21 -18.71 -12.84
CA VAL A 667 18.06 -19.45 -12.31
C VAL A 667 18.03 -19.30 -10.81
N ALA A 668 16.97 -18.67 -10.30
CA ALA A 668 16.74 -18.50 -8.88
C ALA A 668 15.79 -19.57 -8.35
N THR A 669 16.19 -20.24 -7.28
CA THR A 669 15.36 -21.11 -6.45
C THR A 669 15.14 -20.47 -5.09
N LYS A 670 14.34 -21.05 -4.21
CA LYS A 670 14.06 -20.48 -2.89
C LYS A 670 15.31 -20.28 -2.02
N ARG A 671 16.41 -21.02 -2.28
CA ARG A 671 17.61 -21.00 -1.40
C ARG A 671 18.91 -20.61 -2.11
N SER A 672 18.99 -20.81 -3.41
CA SER A 672 20.23 -20.67 -4.17
C SER A 672 19.96 -19.98 -5.49
N LEU A 673 20.95 -19.24 -5.97
CA LEU A 673 20.98 -18.68 -7.30
C LEU A 673 22.06 -19.39 -8.11
N PHE A 674 21.70 -19.84 -9.29
CA PHE A 674 22.55 -20.57 -10.22
C PHE A 674 22.84 -19.69 -11.44
N ILE A 675 24.10 -19.69 -11.86
CA ILE A 675 24.57 -19.01 -13.05
C ILE A 675 25.13 -20.07 -13.99
N TRP A 676 24.45 -20.28 -15.10
CA TRP A 676 24.88 -21.21 -16.13
C TRP A 676 25.41 -20.45 -17.36
N ASP A 677 26.70 -20.57 -17.63
CA ASP A 677 27.30 -20.13 -18.88
C ASP A 677 26.93 -21.16 -19.98
N THR A 678 26.02 -20.77 -20.87
CA THR A 678 25.47 -21.66 -21.89
C THR A 678 26.45 -22.00 -23.01
N VAL A 679 27.56 -21.25 -23.16
CA VAL A 679 28.59 -21.46 -24.17
C VAL A 679 29.68 -22.40 -23.63
N ASN A 680 30.18 -22.11 -22.42
CA ASN A 680 31.23 -22.90 -21.79
C ASN A 680 30.70 -24.10 -21.00
N ASP A 681 29.37 -24.23 -20.90
CA ASP A 681 28.65 -25.25 -20.13
C ASP A 681 29.04 -25.35 -18.66
N SER A 682 29.52 -24.25 -18.09
CA SER A 682 29.91 -24.16 -16.68
C SER A 682 28.73 -23.64 -15.82
N VAL A 683 28.52 -24.26 -14.66
CA VAL A 683 27.49 -23.87 -13.70
C VAL A 683 28.17 -23.39 -12.42
N ARG A 684 27.77 -22.24 -11.94
CA ARG A 684 28.20 -21.68 -10.65
C ARG A 684 26.99 -21.45 -9.77
N THR A 685 27.20 -21.61 -8.47
CA THR A 685 26.15 -21.47 -7.46
C THR A 685 26.52 -20.37 -6.48
N ILE A 686 25.60 -19.46 -6.28
CA ILE A 686 25.65 -18.49 -5.20
C ILE A 686 24.75 -19.01 -4.08
N ASP A 687 25.32 -19.71 -3.13
CA ASP A 687 24.62 -20.26 -1.98
C ASP A 687 24.64 -19.23 -0.84
N SER A 688 23.46 -18.95 -0.33
CA SER A 688 23.28 -18.14 0.86
C SER A 688 22.34 -18.90 1.81
N PRO A 689 22.87 -19.79 2.65
CA PRO A 689 22.06 -20.69 3.48
C PRO A 689 21.13 -19.96 4.45
N ASP A 690 21.44 -18.71 4.76
CA ASP A 690 20.62 -17.84 5.62
C ASP A 690 19.66 -16.93 4.82
N MET A 691 19.58 -17.10 3.47
CA MET A 691 18.77 -16.26 2.60
C MET A 691 17.64 -17.07 1.98
N GLN A 692 16.48 -16.44 1.87
CA GLN A 692 15.34 -16.98 1.13
C GLN A 692 15.03 -16.05 -0.02
N TYR A 693 15.11 -16.55 -1.25
CA TYR A 693 14.71 -15.82 -2.46
C TYR A 693 13.23 -16.01 -2.71
N ASP A 694 12.54 -14.97 -3.12
CA ASP A 694 11.14 -15.03 -3.51
C ASP A 694 10.97 -14.72 -5.01
N GLY A 695 9.91 -15.23 -5.59
CA GLY A 695 9.75 -15.52 -7.01
C GLY A 695 9.89 -14.38 -8.03
N GLN A 696 9.84 -13.11 -7.68
CA GLN A 696 9.97 -12.00 -8.64
C GLN A 696 11.09 -11.03 -8.25
N LEU A 697 12.00 -11.50 -7.41
CA LEU A 697 13.03 -10.66 -6.84
C LEU A 697 14.40 -10.89 -7.52
N LEU A 698 14.36 -11.19 -8.80
CA LEU A 698 15.51 -11.26 -9.71
C LEU A 698 15.33 -10.26 -10.85
N ALA A 699 16.22 -9.31 -10.97
CA ALA A 699 16.23 -8.34 -12.06
C ALA A 699 17.60 -8.32 -12.74
N VAL A 700 17.61 -8.25 -14.06
CA VAL A 700 18.83 -8.20 -14.86
C VAL A 700 18.93 -6.86 -15.58
N ASN A 701 20.13 -6.29 -15.63
CA ASN A 701 20.40 -5.05 -16.35
C ASN A 701 21.45 -5.31 -17.44
N ARG A 702 20.98 -5.28 -18.70
CA ARG A 702 21.81 -5.56 -19.88
C ARG A 702 22.86 -4.48 -20.12
N ARG A 703 22.56 -3.22 -19.75
CA ARG A 703 23.50 -2.10 -20.00
C ARG A 703 24.72 -2.12 -19.09
N THR A 704 24.53 -2.54 -17.85
CA THR A 704 25.58 -2.61 -16.85
C THR A 704 26.19 -4.00 -16.73
N GLN A 705 25.63 -5.00 -17.42
CA GLN A 705 25.99 -6.42 -17.28
C GLN A 705 25.95 -6.88 -15.81
N THR A 706 24.95 -6.40 -15.07
CA THR A 706 24.74 -6.72 -13.66
C THR A 706 23.38 -7.36 -13.46
N PHE A 707 23.23 -8.05 -12.35
CA PHE A 707 21.94 -8.52 -11.89
C PHE A 707 21.75 -8.21 -10.41
N ALA A 708 20.50 -8.02 -10.01
CA ALA A 708 20.13 -7.74 -8.65
C ALA A 708 19.18 -8.82 -8.13
N THR A 709 19.34 -9.19 -6.86
CA THR A 709 18.44 -10.10 -6.15
C THR A 709 18.02 -9.48 -4.84
N ALA A 710 16.77 -9.73 -4.46
CA ALA A 710 16.31 -9.39 -3.12
C ALA A 710 16.01 -10.67 -2.33
N SER A 711 16.37 -10.68 -1.07
CA SER A 711 16.29 -11.86 -0.23
C SER A 711 15.97 -11.51 1.22
N ARG A 712 15.35 -12.46 1.90
CA ARG A 712 15.05 -12.40 3.33
C ARG A 712 16.19 -13.08 4.09
N ASN A 713 16.74 -12.41 5.09
CA ASN A 713 17.76 -12.96 5.96
C ASN A 713 17.11 -13.84 7.04
N LEU A 714 17.32 -15.14 6.98
CA LEU A 714 16.85 -16.13 7.95
C LEU A 714 17.88 -16.23 9.08
N GLN A 715 17.82 -15.38 10.09
CA GLN A 715 18.70 -15.52 11.24
C GLN A 715 18.39 -16.79 12.04
N LYS A 716 19.41 -17.63 12.29
CA LYS A 716 19.34 -18.80 13.17
C LYS A 716 18.79 -18.39 14.55
N LYS A 717 17.81 -19.13 15.04
CA LYS A 717 17.26 -19.02 16.39
C LYS A 717 18.39 -19.29 17.40
N THR A 718 19.06 -18.25 17.86
CA THR A 718 19.84 -18.34 19.08
C THR A 718 18.88 -18.17 20.26
N SER A 719 19.08 -18.97 21.28
CA SER A 719 18.21 -19.23 22.44
C SER A 719 17.90 -18.05 23.36
N SER A 720 18.03 -16.81 22.95
CA SER A 720 17.67 -15.65 23.74
C SER A 720 16.34 -15.05 23.22
N LYS A 721 15.40 -14.87 24.15
CA LYS A 721 14.02 -14.36 23.97
C LYS A 721 13.85 -12.95 23.38
N LYS A 722 14.85 -12.38 22.69
CA LYS A 722 14.68 -11.15 21.93
C LYS A 722 14.43 -11.50 20.47
N PHE A 723 13.20 -11.32 20.01
CA PHE A 723 12.84 -11.33 18.59
C PHE A 723 13.75 -10.35 17.85
N ARG A 724 14.79 -10.87 17.17
CA ARG A 724 15.53 -10.08 16.20
C ARG A 724 14.68 -9.98 14.93
N LYS A 725 14.41 -8.76 14.48
CA LYS A 725 13.70 -8.48 13.23
C LYS A 725 14.45 -9.17 12.09
N SER A 726 13.76 -10.03 11.33
CA SER A 726 14.29 -10.56 10.06
C SER A 726 14.60 -9.38 9.15
N GLY A 727 15.83 -9.26 8.68
CA GLY A 727 16.24 -8.21 7.76
C GLY A 727 15.98 -8.63 6.31
N PHE A 728 15.72 -7.65 5.46
CA PHE A 728 15.64 -7.82 4.02
C PHE A 728 16.84 -7.15 3.38
N THR A 729 17.38 -7.73 2.32
CA THR A 729 18.54 -7.20 1.63
C THR A 729 18.39 -7.29 0.13
N VAL A 730 18.85 -6.27 -0.58
CA VAL A 730 19.09 -6.29 -2.02
C VAL A 730 20.57 -6.37 -2.28
N GLN A 731 20.97 -7.26 -3.16
CA GLN A 731 22.35 -7.51 -3.54
C GLN A 731 22.49 -7.33 -5.04
N ILE A 732 23.56 -6.68 -5.46
CA ILE A 732 23.90 -6.44 -6.87
C ILE A 732 25.20 -7.15 -7.17
N PHE A 733 25.22 -7.92 -8.25
CA PHE A 733 26.36 -8.71 -8.70
C PHE A 733 26.73 -8.32 -10.13
N ASP A 734 28.02 -8.36 -10.43
CA ASP A 734 28.53 -8.32 -11.80
C ASP A 734 28.55 -9.73 -12.39
N ILE A 735 28.03 -9.92 -13.60
CA ILE A 735 27.96 -11.23 -14.25
C ILE A 735 29.33 -11.72 -14.71
N ASN A 736 30.24 -10.81 -15.10
CA ASN A 736 31.53 -11.15 -15.67
C ASN A 736 32.55 -11.55 -14.60
N THR A 737 32.58 -10.77 -13.51
CA THR A 737 33.46 -11.04 -12.36
C THR A 737 32.80 -11.91 -11.28
N GLU A 738 31.47 -12.03 -11.35
CA GLU A 738 30.62 -12.75 -10.38
C GLU A 738 30.80 -12.27 -8.95
N THR A 739 31.28 -11.03 -8.80
CA THR A 739 31.52 -10.42 -7.49
C THR A 739 30.29 -9.64 -7.02
N LEU A 740 30.10 -9.62 -5.71
CA LEU A 740 29.11 -8.77 -5.07
C LEU A 740 29.60 -7.31 -5.15
N LEU A 741 28.90 -6.48 -5.92
CA LEU A 741 29.20 -5.07 -6.09
C LEU A 741 28.68 -4.24 -4.90
N SER A 742 27.46 -4.54 -4.45
CA SER A 742 26.83 -3.79 -3.37
C SER A 742 25.74 -4.59 -2.66
N ARG A 743 25.52 -4.27 -1.38
CA ARG A 743 24.46 -4.84 -0.55
C ARG A 743 23.73 -3.74 0.19
N PHE A 744 22.40 -3.69 0.05
CA PHE A 744 21.54 -2.72 0.71
C PHE A 744 20.58 -3.41 1.67
N LYS A 745 20.47 -2.89 2.90
CA LYS A 745 19.46 -3.35 3.87
C LYS A 745 18.17 -2.58 3.64
N LEU A 746 17.05 -3.29 3.54
CA LEU A 746 15.73 -2.70 3.42
C LEU A 746 15.02 -2.73 4.77
N ALA A 747 14.27 -1.67 5.05
CA ALA A 747 13.47 -1.57 6.27
C ALA A 747 12.27 -2.54 6.25
N ARG A 748 11.77 -2.87 5.05
CA ARG A 748 10.58 -3.69 4.82
C ARG A 748 10.82 -4.76 3.77
N GLU A 749 9.88 -5.71 3.71
CA GLU A 749 9.89 -6.78 2.73
C GLU A 749 9.76 -6.23 1.30
N PRO A 750 10.72 -6.52 0.40
CA PRO A 750 10.59 -6.17 -1.00
C PRO A 750 9.49 -7.01 -1.66
N VAL A 751 8.63 -6.36 -2.42
CA VAL A 751 7.50 -6.98 -3.14
C VAL A 751 7.81 -7.12 -4.62
N ALA A 752 8.58 -6.18 -5.17
CA ALA A 752 9.06 -6.22 -6.55
C ALA A 752 10.48 -5.66 -6.66
N LEU A 753 11.26 -6.25 -7.56
CA LEU A 753 12.59 -5.80 -7.95
C LEU A 753 12.63 -5.78 -9.47
N LEU A 754 12.85 -4.63 -10.06
CA LEU A 754 12.68 -4.39 -11.49
C LEU A 754 13.90 -3.68 -12.07
N SER A 755 14.13 -3.89 -13.35
CA SER A 755 15.07 -3.12 -14.15
C SER A 755 14.45 -2.79 -15.50
N ASN A 756 14.97 -1.79 -16.16
CA ASN A 756 14.58 -1.43 -17.52
C ASN A 756 15.81 -1.54 -18.43
N SER A 757 15.60 -2.01 -19.66
CA SER A 757 16.65 -2.10 -20.69
C SER A 757 17.28 -0.75 -21.04
N HIS A 758 16.55 0.34 -20.85
CA HIS A 758 16.99 1.71 -21.16
C HIS A 758 17.59 2.46 -19.96
N SER A 759 17.46 1.93 -18.75
CA SER A 759 17.98 2.53 -17.52
C SER A 759 19.14 1.72 -16.95
N VAL A 760 20.05 2.38 -16.24
CA VAL A 760 21.13 1.73 -15.46
C VAL A 760 20.68 1.40 -14.03
N ASN A 761 19.49 1.84 -13.66
CA ASN A 761 18.98 1.74 -12.29
C ASN A 761 18.08 0.51 -12.10
N TYR A 762 18.06 0.02 -10.86
CA TYR A 762 17.04 -0.92 -10.39
C TYR A 762 15.98 -0.17 -9.60
N ILE A 763 14.75 -0.66 -9.66
CA ILE A 763 13.62 -0.15 -8.89
C ILE A 763 13.18 -1.23 -7.92
N VAL A 764 13.09 -0.87 -6.65
CA VAL A 764 12.61 -1.74 -5.56
C VAL A 764 11.30 -1.18 -5.05
N VAL A 765 10.29 -2.03 -4.95
CA VAL A 765 9.02 -1.70 -4.30
C VAL A 765 8.89 -2.56 -3.06
N ASP A 766 8.57 -1.95 -1.92
CA ASP A 766 8.39 -2.66 -0.66
C ASP A 766 6.92 -2.86 -0.28
N ALA A 767 6.67 -3.65 0.76
CA ALA A 767 5.33 -3.93 1.29
C ALA A 767 4.63 -2.70 1.91
N GLY A 768 5.36 -1.61 2.14
CA GLY A 768 4.83 -0.31 2.56
C GLY A 768 4.43 0.58 1.39
N ALA A 769 4.51 0.06 0.14
CA ALA A 769 4.31 0.82 -1.09
C ALA A 769 5.35 1.94 -1.32
N HIS A 770 6.52 1.84 -0.68
CA HIS A 770 7.63 2.74 -0.98
C HIS A 770 8.37 2.23 -2.21
N VAL A 771 8.76 3.17 -3.04
CA VAL A 771 9.59 2.95 -4.22
C VAL A 771 10.96 3.54 -3.99
N GLN A 772 11.99 2.75 -4.16
CA GLN A 772 13.38 3.17 -4.06
C GLN A 772 14.12 2.82 -5.34
N GLN A 773 15.04 3.68 -5.76
CA GLN A 773 15.91 3.43 -6.90
C GLN A 773 17.31 3.11 -6.41
N ILE A 774 17.94 2.13 -7.05
CA ILE A 774 19.35 1.78 -6.80
C ILE A 774 20.11 2.06 -8.09
N GLY A 775 21.08 2.97 -8.04
CA GLY A 775 21.87 3.38 -9.21
C GLY A 775 23.28 3.81 -8.86
N CYS A 776 24.08 4.05 -9.90
CA CYS A 776 25.44 4.52 -9.71
C CYS A 776 25.46 6.03 -9.39
N ALA A 777 26.20 6.42 -8.35
CA ALA A 777 26.23 7.77 -7.76
C ALA A 777 26.58 8.90 -8.76
N SER A 778 27.24 8.58 -9.88
CA SER A 778 27.61 9.59 -10.87
C SER A 778 26.44 10.14 -11.69
N LYS A 779 25.21 9.64 -11.52
CA LYS A 779 24.00 9.99 -12.30
C LYS A 779 22.78 10.39 -11.48
N PHE A 780 22.87 10.38 -10.15
CA PHE A 780 21.90 11.08 -9.33
C PHE A 780 22.26 12.56 -9.31
N SER A 781 22.06 13.29 -10.41
CA SER A 781 21.93 14.73 -10.31
C SER A 781 20.76 15.01 -9.40
N GLU A 782 20.96 15.88 -8.43
CA GLU A 782 19.88 16.47 -7.64
C GLU A 782 18.84 16.96 -8.64
N VAL A 783 17.76 16.21 -8.78
CA VAL A 783 16.61 16.66 -9.54
C VAL A 783 15.97 17.73 -8.68
N ASN A 784 16.35 18.98 -8.94
CA ASN A 784 15.56 20.12 -8.53
C ASN A 784 14.14 19.86 -9.04
N HIS A 785 13.20 19.65 -8.13
CA HIS A 785 11.79 19.38 -8.41
C HIS A 785 11.06 20.50 -9.18
N MET A 786 11.80 21.48 -9.71
CA MET A 786 11.21 22.70 -10.24
C MET A 786 11.15 22.82 -11.78
N ASP A 787 11.87 22.00 -12.55
CA ASP A 787 11.92 22.21 -13.99
C ASP A 787 11.53 20.97 -14.77
N ASN A 788 10.31 20.91 -15.18
CA ASN A 788 9.68 20.35 -16.38
C ASN A 788 8.25 19.88 -16.07
N LEU A 789 7.33 20.80 -16.23
CA LEU A 789 5.89 20.59 -16.17
C LEU A 789 5.46 19.76 -17.41
N ILE A 790 5.35 18.47 -17.25
CA ILE A 790 4.51 17.67 -18.13
C ILE A 790 3.10 17.76 -17.53
N GLU A 791 2.23 18.49 -18.18
CA GLU A 791 0.80 18.50 -17.86
C GLU A 791 0.23 17.11 -18.16
N TYR A 792 -0.02 16.33 -17.11
CA TYR A 792 -0.86 15.14 -17.23
C TYR A 792 -2.32 15.59 -17.17
N PRO A 793 -3.20 15.03 -18.01
CA PRO A 793 -4.61 15.38 -17.99
C PRO A 793 -5.22 15.04 -16.62
N ASP A 794 -6.12 15.87 -16.18
CA ASP A 794 -6.84 15.80 -14.92
C ASP A 794 -7.58 14.46 -14.79
N LEU A 795 -7.12 13.64 -13.82
CA LEU A 795 -7.65 12.30 -13.62
C LEU A 795 -8.76 12.33 -12.56
N GLY A 796 -9.91 12.84 -12.93
CA GLY A 796 -11.12 12.76 -12.12
C GLY A 796 -11.68 11.33 -11.99
N LEU A 797 -12.85 11.18 -11.41
CA LEU A 797 -13.62 9.91 -11.35
C LEU A 797 -13.75 9.20 -12.72
N GLU A 798 -13.63 9.94 -13.81
CA GLU A 798 -13.62 9.46 -15.18
C GLU A 798 -12.48 8.48 -15.51
N SER A 799 -11.36 8.55 -14.80
CA SER A 799 -10.24 7.63 -15.00
C SER A 799 -10.52 6.19 -14.56
N LEU A 800 -11.51 6.01 -13.68
CA LEU A 800 -11.94 4.68 -13.21
C LEU A 800 -12.89 3.98 -14.19
N PHE A 801 -13.66 4.74 -14.95
CA PHE A 801 -14.73 4.22 -15.81
C PHE A 801 -14.47 4.40 -17.31
N GLY A 802 -13.33 4.95 -17.70
CA GLY A 802 -13.02 5.33 -19.08
C GLY A 802 -13.72 6.65 -19.46
N ARG A 803 -13.01 7.54 -20.13
CA ARG A 803 -13.65 8.70 -20.75
C ARG A 803 -14.64 8.21 -21.78
N HIS A 804 -15.92 8.25 -21.45
CA HIS A 804 -16.92 8.38 -22.50
C HIS A 804 -16.67 9.73 -23.16
N SER A 805 -16.47 9.72 -24.46
CA SER A 805 -16.32 10.89 -25.29
C SER A 805 -17.61 11.72 -25.23
N SER A 806 -17.78 12.48 -24.18
CA SER A 806 -18.84 13.46 -24.05
C SER A 806 -18.22 14.84 -23.97
N GLY A 807 -18.33 15.58 -25.06
CA GLY A 807 -18.29 17.02 -25.04
C GLY A 807 -16.90 17.64 -25.23
N ARG A 808 -16.50 17.84 -26.48
CA ARG A 808 -15.70 18.99 -26.86
C ARG A 808 -16.33 20.27 -26.30
N PRO A 809 -15.58 21.19 -25.69
CA PRO A 809 -16.09 22.52 -25.45
C PRO A 809 -16.34 23.19 -26.78
N LEU A 810 -17.55 23.60 -26.98
CA LEU A 810 -18.00 24.46 -28.08
C LEU A 810 -17.37 25.85 -27.93
N HIS A 811 -16.25 26.08 -28.61
CA HIS A 811 -15.87 27.41 -29.09
C HIS A 811 -14.95 27.24 -30.30
N SER A 812 -15.54 27.10 -31.46
CA SER A 812 -15.06 27.65 -32.75
C SER A 812 -16.26 27.74 -33.66
N GLU A 813 -16.55 28.98 -34.03
CA GLU A 813 -17.49 29.36 -35.06
C GLU A 813 -17.13 28.66 -36.40
N GLY A 814 -18.09 28.10 -37.04
CA GLY A 814 -17.99 27.78 -38.46
C GLY A 814 -18.56 26.43 -38.83
N ASN A 815 -19.77 26.48 -39.45
CA ASN A 815 -20.46 25.48 -40.26
C ASN A 815 -21.28 24.41 -39.51
N ALA A 816 -22.58 24.68 -39.49
CA ALA A 816 -23.61 23.72 -39.17
C ALA A 816 -23.61 22.57 -40.21
N PRO A 817 -23.56 21.29 -39.74
CA PRO A 817 -23.89 20.18 -40.61
C PRO A 817 -25.42 20.04 -40.75
N PRO A 818 -25.90 19.47 -41.87
CA PRO A 818 -27.31 19.39 -42.17
C PRO A 818 -28.05 18.50 -41.17
N SER A 819 -29.25 18.90 -40.83
CA SER A 819 -30.23 18.15 -40.04
C SER A 819 -30.46 16.77 -40.64
N GLY A 820 -30.02 15.74 -39.93
CA GLY A 820 -30.23 14.36 -40.33
C GLY A 820 -29.98 13.38 -39.19
N SER A 821 -31.04 12.74 -38.75
CA SER A 821 -31.19 11.56 -37.89
C SER A 821 -30.62 11.69 -36.45
N ILE A 822 -31.54 11.85 -35.53
CA ILE A 822 -31.31 11.59 -34.10
C ILE A 822 -31.08 10.07 -33.92
N GLY A 823 -29.83 9.64 -33.84
CA GLY A 823 -29.54 8.24 -33.64
C GLY A 823 -29.94 7.76 -32.23
N LEU A 824 -30.22 6.47 -32.06
CA LEU A 824 -30.57 5.83 -30.78
C LEU A 824 -29.59 6.16 -29.65
N ALA A 825 -28.33 6.42 -29.97
CA ALA A 825 -27.32 6.81 -29.02
C ALA A 825 -27.58 8.16 -28.30
N SER A 826 -28.29 9.09 -28.98
CA SER A 826 -28.61 10.40 -28.38
C SER A 826 -29.70 10.32 -27.31
N VAL A 827 -30.54 9.29 -27.32
CA VAL A 827 -31.60 9.09 -26.30
C VAL A 827 -31.02 8.83 -24.91
N PHE A 828 -29.81 8.28 -24.85
CA PHE A 828 -29.11 7.93 -23.62
C PHE A 828 -27.82 8.74 -23.40
N GLY A 829 -27.45 9.59 -24.35
CA GLY A 829 -26.14 10.29 -24.34
C GLY A 829 -25.98 11.36 -23.25
N ASP A 830 -27.08 11.96 -22.84
CA ASP A 830 -27.10 13.11 -21.92
C ASP A 830 -27.41 12.71 -20.47
N THR A 831 -27.61 11.42 -20.19
CA THR A 831 -27.93 10.96 -18.83
C THR A 831 -26.80 10.11 -18.25
N PRO A 832 -26.40 10.35 -16.99
CA PRO A 832 -25.46 9.48 -16.32
C PRO A 832 -25.96 8.03 -16.31
N PRO A 833 -25.12 7.00 -16.49
CA PRO A 833 -25.53 5.60 -16.65
C PRO A 833 -26.29 4.99 -15.45
N PHE A 834 -26.37 5.72 -14.35
CA PHE A 834 -27.08 5.33 -13.12
C PHE A 834 -28.39 6.11 -12.88
N VAL A 835 -28.73 7.04 -13.76
CA VAL A 835 -29.99 7.79 -13.71
C VAL A 835 -30.80 7.47 -14.97
N LEU A 836 -31.73 6.54 -14.85
CA LEU A 836 -32.70 6.34 -15.90
C LEU A 836 -33.73 7.50 -15.83
N PRO A 837 -33.87 8.27 -16.90
CA PRO A 837 -34.97 9.24 -16.97
C PRO A 837 -36.31 8.53 -16.76
N PRO A 838 -37.37 9.23 -16.34
CA PRO A 838 -38.68 8.63 -16.22
C PRO A 838 -39.06 7.89 -17.51
N SER A 839 -39.58 6.69 -17.40
CA SER A 839 -39.85 5.77 -18.52
C SER A 839 -40.68 6.43 -19.64
N ARG A 840 -41.55 7.40 -19.30
CA ARG A 840 -42.33 8.19 -20.23
C ARG A 840 -41.48 9.10 -21.13
N VAL A 841 -40.40 9.63 -20.62
CA VAL A 841 -39.41 10.47 -21.33
C VAL A 841 -38.59 9.61 -22.27
N VAL A 842 -38.02 8.51 -21.74
CA VAL A 842 -37.23 7.54 -22.51
C VAL A 842 -38.06 6.97 -23.66
N PHE A 843 -39.32 6.60 -23.40
CA PHE A 843 -40.22 6.07 -24.45
C PHE A 843 -40.51 7.10 -25.53
N ARG A 844 -40.81 8.35 -25.17
CA ARG A 844 -41.06 9.44 -26.12
C ARG A 844 -39.85 9.70 -27.03
N ASP A 845 -38.64 9.73 -26.42
CA ASP A 845 -37.43 10.06 -27.16
C ASP A 845 -36.94 8.86 -28.01
N LEU A 846 -37.18 7.61 -27.55
CA LEU A 846 -37.04 6.40 -28.35
C LEU A 846 -37.98 6.38 -29.58
N VAL A 847 -39.26 6.72 -29.38
CA VAL A 847 -40.23 6.79 -30.50
C VAL A 847 -39.81 7.87 -31.50
N LYS A 848 -39.33 9.03 -31.04
CA LYS A 848 -38.79 10.07 -31.93
C LYS A 848 -37.56 9.58 -32.70
N ALA A 849 -36.62 8.87 -32.05
CA ALA A 849 -35.41 8.34 -32.69
C ALA A 849 -35.70 7.20 -33.69
N LEU A 850 -36.77 6.46 -33.50
CA LEU A 850 -37.21 5.37 -34.40
C LEU A 850 -38.17 5.82 -35.49
N SER A 851 -38.80 7.02 -35.40
CA SER A 851 -39.74 7.57 -36.39
C SER A 851 -39.05 8.44 -37.43
N VAL A 852 -37.73 8.60 -37.37
CA VAL A 852 -36.89 9.24 -38.37
C VAL A 852 -36.13 8.14 -39.13
#